data_8d828c4a5e1ee4877bcb486dd54d7efa
#
_entry.id   8d828c4a5e1ee4877bcb486dd54d7efa
#
_cell.length_a   1.000
_cell.length_b   1.000
_cell.length_c   1.000
_cell.angle_alpha   90.00
_cell.angle_beta   90.00
_cell.angle_gamma   90.00
#
_symmetry.space_group_name_H-M   'P 1'
#
loop_
_entity.id
_entity.type
_entity.pdbx_description
1 polymer ?
#
loop_
_entity_poly.entity_id
_entity_poly.type
_entity_poly.pdbx_seq_one_letter_code
_entity_poly.pdbx_strand_id
1 'polypeptide(L)'
;SEIDAKDLRVYGAIKQDPQFIQQLIEIYHEISTAKMSFLDLESLTDADKRSDLLLIFEKITTYLNQGQVSQGSPLSYLIDAIEENKVSSDFSKIALVIDGFTRFSAEEEHLVDLLHRKGVEIIIGVYATKKAYTSPFAEGNLYQASVEFLRHLASKYQTKAEDACQEHENLDAFAKASRLLESAYDYSEISMDVDDKDRKDLQIWSCLTQKEELELVARSIRQKLHQEQELSYKNFRILLGDVESYKLSLQTIFNQYQIPFYLGRSESMAHHPLTQFVESVGRLKRYYFRQEDLVNLLRTGLYTDLAQEEIDSFEQYIRYLGIDGLSNFKQEFTKNHHGKFDLEKLNELRARVLDPLETLLSSRKQKVVNILTKWNNFLKDASVTKQLQSLSETMDATEQERQEEVWKAFCHVMEQFATVFEGSQVALDDFLALLHSGMSLSNYRTIPATVDTVLVQSYDLIAPLTSDYIYAIGLTQDNLPKITQNMSLLSDEEREVLNQTTQEGSQLLIASHENLKKNRYTMLSLVNSAKKQLVLAAPSLLNENESKESAYLKELQDFGFTKFEKRIDRRNLSKDDIGSYHSLLSSLVAYHQQGETETSEQDLTFIKVLARVMGRKLEDQGLDNPVLPTSPKSKTLATETLEALYPQDQDFYLSTSGLTEFYRNEYSYFLRYVLGLQEELRLRPDARSHGNFLHRIFERAMKLPADTSFDRRLEQAISETSQEREFQAIYQESLEAQLTKEVLLDVAHATGHILRHNAEIETIQEEAVFGGKEQAFVQLENGRNVYVRGKVDRIDRLKTSEAIGVVDYKSSLTQFNFPLFYNGLNSQLPTYLAALKKEGNTDFFGAMYLEMGEPVQSLQTVKTLSKALAETTKSMKYQGLFLEKEIKNLGELYN
;
A
#
# COMPACT_ATOMS: atom_id res chain seq x y z
N SER A 1 9.74 -19.04 18.70
CA SER A 1 10.84 -19.86 18.16
C SER A 1 10.91 -21.26 18.77
N GLU A 2 10.43 -21.46 20.01
CA GLU A 2 10.47 -22.79 20.68
C GLU A 2 9.32 -23.73 20.28
N ILE A 3 8.25 -23.21 19.70
CA ILE A 3 7.13 -24.02 19.22
C ILE A 3 7.46 -24.47 17.79
N ASP A 4 7.40 -25.79 17.55
CA ASP A 4 7.61 -26.28 16.19
C ASP A 4 6.37 -25.95 15.32
N ALA A 5 6.58 -25.64 14.03
CA ALA A 5 5.46 -25.33 13.13
C ALA A 5 4.44 -26.47 13.03
N LYS A 6 4.89 -27.70 13.29
CA LYS A 6 4.07 -28.94 13.29
C LYS A 6 3.17 -29.07 14.51
N ASP A 7 3.48 -28.34 15.60
CA ASP A 7 2.72 -28.38 16.84
C ASP A 7 1.52 -27.42 16.79
N LEU A 8 1.51 -26.52 15.82
CA LEU A 8 0.42 -25.58 15.56
C LEU A 8 -0.42 -26.09 14.38
N ARG A 9 -1.75 -26.09 14.56
CA ARG A 9 -2.70 -26.60 13.58
C ARG A 9 -3.10 -25.55 12.55
N VAL A 10 -3.25 -24.31 12.99
CA VAL A 10 -3.69 -23.17 12.16
C VAL A 10 -2.52 -22.24 11.84
N TYR A 11 -1.74 -21.85 12.86
CA TYR A 11 -0.78 -20.74 12.74
C TYR A 11 0.66 -21.19 12.45
N GLY A 12 0.91 -22.49 12.21
CA GLY A 12 2.25 -23.01 12.01
C GLY A 12 3.02 -22.39 10.85
N ALA A 13 2.34 -22.10 9.73
CA ALA A 13 2.96 -21.51 8.53
C ALA A 13 3.35 -20.03 8.72
N ILE A 14 2.62 -19.29 9.54
CA ILE A 14 2.79 -17.84 9.74
C ILE A 14 3.39 -17.47 11.11
N LYS A 15 3.91 -18.43 11.85
CA LYS A 15 4.42 -18.21 13.22
C LYS A 15 5.55 -17.17 13.33
N GLN A 16 6.23 -16.86 12.23
CA GLN A 16 7.30 -15.85 12.15
C GLN A 16 6.86 -14.57 11.43
N ASP A 17 5.61 -14.51 10.99
CA ASP A 17 5.06 -13.34 10.33
C ASP A 17 4.95 -12.16 11.32
N PRO A 18 5.50 -10.98 10.99
CA PRO A 18 5.46 -9.82 11.88
C PRO A 18 4.03 -9.38 12.24
N GLN A 19 3.09 -9.46 11.31
CA GLN A 19 1.69 -9.07 11.56
C GLN A 19 1.01 -10.04 12.52
N PHE A 20 1.26 -11.34 12.35
CA PHE A 20 0.75 -12.35 13.29
C PHE A 20 1.32 -12.17 14.69
N ILE A 21 2.64 -11.92 14.80
CA ILE A 21 3.30 -11.64 16.08
C ILE A 21 2.70 -10.38 16.73
N GLN A 22 2.46 -9.33 15.96
CA GLN A 22 1.83 -8.10 16.46
C GLN A 22 0.43 -8.39 17.01
N GLN A 23 -0.41 -9.11 16.29
CA GLN A 23 -1.75 -9.47 16.73
C GLN A 23 -1.73 -10.34 18.00
N LEU A 24 -0.76 -11.25 18.14
CA LEU A 24 -0.57 -12.01 19.38
C LEU A 24 -0.21 -11.10 20.57
N ILE A 25 0.67 -10.14 20.36
CA ILE A 25 1.07 -9.17 21.39
C ILE A 25 -0.12 -8.30 21.78
N GLU A 26 -0.89 -7.82 20.81
CA GLU A 26 -2.10 -7.02 21.07
C GLU A 26 -3.12 -7.77 21.91
N ILE A 27 -3.41 -9.04 21.58
CA ILE A 27 -4.32 -9.88 22.36
C ILE A 27 -3.76 -10.19 23.74
N TYR A 28 -2.46 -10.48 23.86
CA TYR A 28 -1.81 -10.69 25.14
C TYR A 28 -2.00 -9.46 26.06
N HIS A 29 -1.75 -8.27 25.54
CA HIS A 29 -1.95 -7.03 26.28
C HIS A 29 -3.42 -6.81 26.64
N GLU A 30 -4.32 -7.07 25.69
CA GLU A 30 -5.76 -6.86 25.91
C GLU A 30 -6.30 -7.79 26.99
N ILE A 31 -5.99 -9.08 26.96
CA ILE A 31 -6.37 -10.06 27.98
C ILE A 31 -5.77 -9.67 29.34
N SER A 32 -4.50 -9.26 29.35
CA SER A 32 -3.82 -8.83 30.57
C SER A 32 -4.44 -7.57 31.18
N THR A 33 -4.73 -6.55 30.35
CA THR A 33 -5.35 -5.28 30.76
C THR A 33 -6.79 -5.46 31.23
N ALA A 34 -7.52 -6.42 30.65
CA ALA A 34 -8.85 -6.83 31.09
C ALA A 34 -8.81 -7.70 32.36
N LYS A 35 -7.63 -8.03 32.87
CA LYS A 35 -7.44 -8.96 34.02
C LYS A 35 -8.13 -10.33 33.85
N MET A 36 -8.19 -10.79 32.61
CA MET A 36 -8.70 -12.12 32.26
C MET A 36 -7.60 -13.18 32.38
N SER A 37 -7.99 -14.40 32.64
CA SER A 37 -7.10 -15.55 32.56
C SER A 37 -6.94 -16.03 31.11
N PHE A 38 -5.72 -16.41 30.72
CA PHE A 38 -5.53 -17.07 29.42
C PHE A 38 -6.27 -18.42 29.32
N LEU A 39 -6.64 -19.03 30.45
CA LEU A 39 -7.49 -20.23 30.48
C LEU A 39 -8.92 -19.96 30.05
N ASP A 40 -9.40 -18.71 30.12
CA ASP A 40 -10.74 -18.34 29.63
C ASP A 40 -10.88 -18.57 28.11
N LEU A 41 -9.75 -18.62 27.38
CA LEU A 41 -9.71 -19.00 25.98
C LEU A 41 -10.22 -20.43 25.70
N GLU A 42 -10.35 -21.28 26.73
CA GLU A 42 -10.99 -22.62 26.60
C GLU A 42 -12.44 -22.55 26.12
N SER A 43 -13.11 -21.41 26.31
CA SER A 43 -14.48 -21.17 25.84
C SER A 43 -14.60 -20.89 24.35
N LEU A 44 -13.51 -20.69 23.62
CA LEU A 44 -13.54 -20.49 22.17
C LEU A 44 -14.13 -21.71 21.44
N THR A 45 -14.99 -21.44 20.45
CA THR A 45 -15.71 -22.49 19.71
C THR A 45 -14.84 -23.24 18.72
N ASP A 46 -13.88 -22.55 18.07
CA ASP A 46 -12.92 -23.17 17.15
C ASP A 46 -11.85 -23.95 17.92
N ALA A 47 -11.91 -25.29 17.83
CA ALA A 47 -11.05 -26.20 18.59
C ALA A 47 -9.56 -26.12 18.17
N ASP A 48 -9.27 -25.90 16.89
CA ASP A 48 -7.90 -25.87 16.38
C ASP A 48 -7.22 -24.54 16.72
N LYS A 49 -7.91 -23.45 16.50
CA LYS A 49 -7.49 -22.10 16.91
C LYS A 49 -7.28 -22.00 18.44
N ARG A 50 -8.25 -22.51 19.20
CA ARG A 50 -8.16 -22.59 20.66
C ARG A 50 -6.91 -23.32 21.12
N SER A 51 -6.66 -24.51 20.54
CA SER A 51 -5.48 -25.32 20.87
C SER A 51 -4.18 -24.55 20.64
N ASP A 52 -4.08 -23.86 19.51
CA ASP A 52 -2.89 -23.09 19.14
C ASP A 52 -2.68 -21.89 20.08
N LEU A 53 -3.73 -21.10 20.33
CA LEU A 53 -3.63 -19.94 21.23
C LEU A 53 -3.28 -20.33 22.66
N LEU A 54 -3.90 -21.37 23.22
CA LEU A 54 -3.58 -21.88 24.55
C LEU A 54 -2.11 -22.34 24.64
N LEU A 55 -1.63 -23.10 23.64
CA LEU A 55 -0.23 -23.53 23.59
C LEU A 55 0.74 -22.35 23.52
N ILE A 56 0.43 -21.35 22.66
CA ILE A 56 1.28 -20.16 22.51
C ILE A 56 1.33 -19.37 23.81
N PHE A 57 0.19 -19.08 24.45
CA PHE A 57 0.15 -18.28 25.67
C PHE A 57 0.70 -19.03 26.88
N GLU A 58 0.51 -20.35 27.00
CA GLU A 58 1.17 -21.18 28.00
C GLU A 58 2.69 -21.07 27.90
N LYS A 59 3.23 -21.18 26.68
CA LYS A 59 4.67 -21.04 26.43
C LYS A 59 5.18 -19.64 26.74
N ILE A 60 4.44 -18.59 26.32
CA ILE A 60 4.79 -17.20 26.62
C ILE A 60 4.83 -17.00 28.14
N THR A 61 3.78 -17.42 28.86
CA THR A 61 3.69 -17.26 30.33
C THR A 61 4.80 -18.05 31.04
N THR A 62 5.08 -19.29 30.60
CA THR A 62 6.18 -20.10 31.15
C THR A 62 7.53 -19.41 30.95
N TYR A 63 7.76 -18.85 29.76
CA TYR A 63 9.00 -18.16 29.44
C TYR A 63 9.16 -16.86 30.24
N LEU A 64 8.12 -16.07 30.38
CA LEU A 64 8.11 -14.86 31.17
C LEU A 64 8.34 -15.13 32.66
N ASN A 65 7.78 -16.22 33.16
CA ASN A 65 7.99 -16.66 34.57
C ASN A 65 9.41 -17.15 34.86
N GLN A 66 10.12 -17.64 33.85
CA GLN A 66 11.51 -18.15 34.00
C GLN A 66 12.56 -17.06 33.75
N GLY A 67 12.18 -16.00 33.05
CA GLY A 67 13.07 -14.91 32.65
C GLY A 67 13.03 -13.71 33.58
N GLN A 68 14.01 -12.83 33.43
CA GLN A 68 14.02 -11.50 34.07
C GLN A 68 13.16 -10.47 33.32
N VAL A 69 12.25 -10.95 32.46
CA VAL A 69 11.43 -10.10 31.61
C VAL A 69 10.16 -9.74 32.36
N SER A 70 9.89 -8.48 32.42
CA SER A 70 8.73 -7.86 33.03
C SER A 70 7.42 -8.34 32.39
N GLN A 71 6.47 -8.82 33.22
CA GLN A 71 5.20 -9.40 32.75
C GLN A 71 4.05 -8.40 32.65
N GLY A 72 4.16 -7.23 33.26
CA GLY A 72 3.08 -6.28 33.45
C GLY A 72 3.22 -5.01 32.59
N SER A 73 2.11 -4.31 32.41
CA SER A 73 2.13 -2.94 31.93
C SER A 73 2.86 -2.03 32.95
N PRO A 74 3.36 -0.85 32.53
CA PRO A 74 3.86 0.14 33.48
C PRO A 74 2.86 0.47 34.61
N LEU A 75 1.57 0.39 34.29
CA LEU A 75 0.49 0.63 35.23
C LEU A 75 0.38 -0.51 36.26
N SER A 76 0.50 -1.78 35.83
CA SER A 76 0.53 -2.93 36.72
C SER A 76 1.65 -2.82 37.75
N TYR A 77 2.88 -2.44 37.31
CA TYR A 77 3.99 -2.25 38.22
C TYR A 77 3.76 -1.15 39.24
N LEU A 78 3.14 -0.05 38.79
CA LEU A 78 2.78 1.04 39.68
C LEU A 78 1.76 0.58 40.70
N ILE A 79 0.74 -0.15 40.30
CA ILE A 79 -0.29 -0.74 41.17
C ILE A 79 0.36 -1.64 42.21
N ASP A 80 1.17 -2.60 41.75
CA ASP A 80 1.85 -3.55 42.65
C ASP A 80 2.77 -2.83 43.64
N ALA A 81 3.53 -1.83 43.15
CA ALA A 81 4.42 -1.04 44.01
C ALA A 81 3.65 -0.25 45.08
N ILE A 82 2.47 0.27 44.78
CA ILE A 82 1.60 0.99 45.71
C ILE A 82 0.95 0.00 46.70
N GLU A 83 0.46 -1.14 46.23
CA GLU A 83 -0.14 -2.18 47.09
C GLU A 83 0.86 -2.76 48.07
N GLU A 84 2.08 -3.04 47.62
CA GLU A 84 3.17 -3.55 48.45
C GLU A 84 3.82 -2.46 49.31
N ASN A 85 3.34 -1.22 49.31
CA ASN A 85 3.88 -0.06 50.02
C ASN A 85 5.37 0.21 49.72
N LYS A 86 5.81 -0.08 48.51
CA LYS A 86 7.18 0.23 48.05
C LYS A 86 7.33 1.71 47.65
N VAL A 87 6.24 2.43 47.44
CA VAL A 87 6.22 3.87 47.14
C VAL A 87 6.16 4.65 48.44
N SER A 88 7.18 5.46 48.71
CA SER A 88 7.32 6.25 49.94
C SER A 88 6.61 7.63 49.90
N SER A 89 5.66 7.84 49.03
CA SER A 89 4.94 9.09 48.87
C SER A 89 3.77 9.24 49.85
N ASP A 90 3.54 10.47 50.31
CA ASP A 90 2.37 10.81 51.14
C ASP A 90 1.20 11.09 50.22
N PHE A 91 0.38 10.07 49.96
CA PHE A 91 -0.75 10.11 49.05
C PHE A 91 -1.80 11.16 49.43
N SER A 92 -1.92 11.52 50.71
CA SER A 92 -2.88 12.55 51.16
C SER A 92 -2.57 13.96 50.70
N LYS A 93 -1.36 14.19 50.16
CA LYS A 93 -0.94 15.48 49.58
C LYS A 93 -1.01 15.52 48.03
N ILE A 94 -1.51 14.46 47.42
CA ILE A 94 -1.61 14.33 45.98
C ILE A 94 -3.04 14.61 45.55
N ALA A 95 -3.24 15.48 44.57
CA ALA A 95 -4.48 15.61 43.85
C ALA A 95 -4.29 15.10 42.42
N LEU A 96 -5.14 14.18 41.98
CA LEU A 96 -5.13 13.62 40.64
C LEU A 96 -6.30 14.21 39.84
N VAL A 97 -6.01 14.86 38.73
CA VAL A 97 -7.02 15.36 37.80
C VAL A 97 -7.00 14.49 36.55
N ILE A 98 -8.14 13.92 36.23
CA ILE A 98 -8.38 13.09 35.06
C ILE A 98 -9.39 13.79 34.15
N ASP A 99 -9.06 14.05 32.90
CA ASP A 99 -9.94 14.76 31.97
C ASP A 99 -9.99 14.09 30.61
N GLY A 100 -11.16 14.14 29.95
CA GLY A 100 -11.34 13.68 28.58
C GLY A 100 -11.58 12.17 28.40
N PHE A 101 -11.73 11.40 29.47
CA PHE A 101 -12.08 9.98 29.40
C PHE A 101 -13.58 9.78 29.22
N THR A 102 -13.95 8.75 28.46
CA THR A 102 -15.32 8.25 28.33
C THR A 102 -15.49 6.85 28.93
N ARG A 103 -14.38 6.23 29.38
CA ARG A 103 -14.32 4.94 30.07
C ARG A 103 -12.93 4.72 30.64
N PHE A 104 -12.80 3.84 31.58
CA PHE A 104 -11.52 3.28 32.04
C PHE A 104 -11.37 1.82 31.58
N SER A 105 -10.16 1.38 31.36
CA SER A 105 -9.82 -0.04 31.36
C SER A 105 -9.92 -0.60 32.79
N ALA A 106 -10.01 -1.92 32.93
CA ALA A 106 -10.03 -2.56 34.26
C ALA A 106 -8.81 -2.22 35.11
N GLU A 107 -7.66 -2.05 34.47
CA GLU A 107 -6.40 -1.68 35.13
C GLU A 107 -6.38 -0.22 35.60
N GLU A 108 -6.84 0.71 34.73
CA GLU A 108 -6.96 2.14 35.08
C GLU A 108 -7.98 2.34 36.21
N GLU A 109 -9.11 1.68 36.12
CA GLU A 109 -10.14 1.75 37.17
C GLU A 109 -9.63 1.21 38.51
N HIS A 110 -8.85 0.12 38.49
CA HIS A 110 -8.21 -0.42 39.67
C HIS A 110 -7.20 0.56 40.30
N LEU A 111 -6.39 1.24 39.46
CA LEU A 111 -5.47 2.28 39.93
C LEU A 111 -6.23 3.45 40.58
N VAL A 112 -7.30 3.92 39.97
CA VAL A 112 -8.14 4.98 40.54
C VAL A 112 -8.73 4.56 41.89
N ASP A 113 -9.24 3.34 41.99
CA ASP A 113 -9.76 2.78 43.25
C ASP A 113 -8.67 2.68 44.31
N LEU A 114 -7.49 2.25 43.94
CA LEU A 114 -6.34 2.11 44.86
C LEU A 114 -5.89 3.48 45.38
N LEU A 115 -5.73 4.44 44.52
CA LEU A 115 -5.35 5.82 44.89
C LEU A 115 -6.42 6.49 45.75
N HIS A 116 -7.69 6.30 45.44
CA HIS A 116 -8.79 6.79 46.28
C HIS A 116 -8.73 6.17 47.67
N ARG A 117 -8.53 4.88 47.79
CA ARG A 117 -8.36 4.19 49.09
C ARG A 117 -7.13 4.66 49.88
N LYS A 118 -6.07 5.13 49.20
CA LYS A 118 -4.85 5.71 49.80
C LYS A 118 -5.02 7.18 50.18
N GLY A 119 -6.19 7.78 49.93
CA GLY A 119 -6.50 9.16 50.31
C GLY A 119 -6.09 10.25 49.31
N VAL A 120 -5.83 9.89 48.06
CA VAL A 120 -5.62 10.86 46.98
C VAL A 120 -6.92 11.57 46.70
N GLU A 121 -6.88 12.90 46.58
CA GLU A 121 -7.99 13.68 46.05
C GLU A 121 -8.11 13.47 44.54
N ILE A 122 -9.26 12.97 44.07
CA ILE A 122 -9.44 12.64 42.63
C ILE A 122 -10.56 13.49 42.07
N ILE A 123 -10.25 14.24 41.00
CA ILE A 123 -11.17 15.07 40.24
C ILE A 123 -11.24 14.50 38.84
N ILE A 124 -12.45 14.11 38.39
CA ILE A 124 -12.67 13.55 37.07
C ILE A 124 -13.57 14.51 36.27
N GLY A 125 -13.03 15.12 35.20
CA GLY A 125 -13.75 15.95 34.25
C GLY A 125 -14.37 15.08 33.16
N VAL A 126 -15.70 15.19 33.00
CA VAL A 126 -16.43 14.48 31.94
C VAL A 126 -17.23 15.47 31.12
N TYR A 127 -17.02 15.47 29.82
CA TYR A 127 -17.81 16.31 28.91
C TYR A 127 -19.16 15.66 28.64
N ALA A 128 -20.23 16.18 29.24
CA ALA A 128 -21.56 15.59 29.22
C ALA A 128 -22.64 16.65 28.99
N THR A 129 -23.86 16.19 28.70
CA THR A 129 -25.06 17.05 28.59
C THR A 129 -25.74 17.25 29.95
N LYS A 130 -26.45 18.35 30.12
CA LYS A 130 -27.37 18.58 31.28
C LYS A 130 -28.48 17.52 31.40
N LYS A 131 -28.80 16.83 30.29
CA LYS A 131 -29.75 15.71 30.26
C LYS A 131 -29.19 14.43 30.91
N ALA A 132 -27.93 14.41 31.36
CA ALA A 132 -27.26 13.21 31.89
C ALA A 132 -28.05 12.52 33.02
N TYR A 133 -28.78 13.26 33.82
CA TYR A 133 -29.58 12.72 34.92
C TYR A 133 -31.08 12.67 34.63
N THR A 134 -31.51 13.04 33.39
CA THR A 134 -32.94 12.89 33.02
C THR A 134 -33.27 11.41 32.76
N SER A 135 -34.50 11.01 33.08
CA SER A 135 -34.97 9.66 32.83
C SER A 135 -36.29 9.70 32.04
N PRO A 136 -36.39 8.95 30.94
CA PRO A 136 -35.38 8.13 30.33
C PRO A 136 -34.34 8.96 29.59
N PHE A 137 -33.04 8.56 29.63
CA PHE A 137 -32.04 9.10 28.75
C PHE A 137 -32.10 8.35 27.43
N ALA A 138 -32.16 9.06 26.30
CA ALA A 138 -32.33 8.45 24.99
C ALA A 138 -31.09 7.65 24.60
N GLU A 139 -31.28 6.34 24.33
CA GLU A 139 -30.27 5.55 23.68
C GLU A 139 -29.96 6.15 22.30
N GLY A 140 -28.68 6.34 22.04
CA GLY A 140 -28.27 6.96 20.80
C GLY A 140 -27.97 8.45 20.86
N ASN A 141 -28.18 9.11 21.99
CA ASN A 141 -27.74 10.49 22.20
C ASN A 141 -26.23 10.62 21.96
N LEU A 142 -25.78 11.76 21.43
CA LEU A 142 -24.39 12.06 21.14
C LEU A 142 -23.45 11.91 22.36
N TYR A 143 -23.97 12.22 23.55
CA TYR A 143 -23.26 12.13 24.83
C TYR A 143 -23.36 10.74 25.47
N GLN A 144 -23.90 9.73 24.82
CA GLN A 144 -24.18 8.44 25.47
C GLN A 144 -22.93 7.85 26.14
N ALA A 145 -21.78 7.85 25.48
CA ALA A 145 -20.54 7.31 26.03
C ALA A 145 -20.12 8.01 27.33
N SER A 146 -20.09 9.34 27.32
CA SER A 146 -19.71 10.14 28.49
C SER A 146 -20.75 10.12 29.61
N VAL A 147 -22.05 10.04 29.28
CA VAL A 147 -23.14 9.93 30.28
C VAL A 147 -23.13 8.57 30.98
N GLU A 148 -22.93 7.49 30.22
CA GLU A 148 -22.80 6.15 30.82
C GLU A 148 -21.58 6.09 31.74
N PHE A 149 -20.45 6.64 31.35
CA PHE A 149 -19.25 6.74 32.16
C PHE A 149 -19.48 7.58 33.43
N LEU A 150 -20.08 8.75 33.29
CA LEU A 150 -20.44 9.61 34.42
C LEU A 150 -21.34 8.91 35.42
N ARG A 151 -22.37 8.23 34.94
CA ARG A 151 -23.32 7.48 35.82
C ARG A 151 -22.63 6.29 36.49
N HIS A 152 -21.76 5.58 35.80
CA HIS A 152 -20.97 4.52 36.37
C HIS A 152 -20.10 5.01 37.53
N LEU A 153 -19.33 6.09 37.33
CA LEU A 153 -18.50 6.68 38.37
C LEU A 153 -19.35 7.19 39.55
N ALA A 154 -20.45 7.88 39.26
CA ALA A 154 -21.34 8.40 40.29
C ALA A 154 -21.97 7.29 41.15
N SER A 155 -22.35 6.17 40.54
CA SER A 155 -22.87 4.99 41.22
C SER A 155 -21.79 4.31 42.06
N LYS A 156 -20.63 4.06 41.48
CA LYS A 156 -19.48 3.35 42.11
C LYS A 156 -18.96 4.08 43.35
N TYR A 157 -18.76 5.41 43.25
CA TYR A 157 -18.21 6.21 44.30
C TYR A 157 -19.29 6.90 45.18
N GLN A 158 -20.58 6.60 44.93
CA GLN A 158 -21.72 7.18 45.65
C GLN A 158 -21.69 8.71 45.72
N THR A 159 -21.31 9.34 44.62
CA THR A 159 -21.17 10.80 44.48
C THR A 159 -22.12 11.33 43.40
N LYS A 160 -22.23 12.64 43.31
CA LYS A 160 -22.97 13.34 42.23
C LYS A 160 -21.98 14.19 41.43
N ALA A 161 -22.22 14.29 40.14
CA ALA A 161 -21.48 15.23 39.33
C ALA A 161 -21.86 16.67 39.70
N GLU A 162 -20.86 17.54 39.70
CA GLU A 162 -21.01 18.98 39.82
C GLU A 162 -20.92 19.60 38.41
N ASP A 163 -21.82 20.51 38.09
CA ASP A 163 -21.77 21.24 36.83
C ASP A 163 -20.72 22.36 36.94
N ALA A 164 -19.60 22.16 36.27
CA ALA A 164 -18.47 23.09 36.24
C ALA A 164 -18.66 24.24 35.22
N CYS A 165 -19.65 24.15 34.33
CA CYS A 165 -19.87 25.12 33.28
C CYS A 165 -20.90 26.22 33.65
N GLN A 166 -20.57 27.47 33.35
CA GLN A 166 -21.53 28.58 33.39
C GLN A 166 -22.31 28.62 32.08
N GLU A 167 -23.66 28.81 32.20
CA GLU A 167 -24.45 29.06 30.99
C GLU A 167 -24.14 30.45 30.42
N HIS A 168 -23.76 30.48 29.16
CA HIS A 168 -23.72 31.71 28.39
C HIS A 168 -25.11 31.95 27.77
N GLU A 169 -25.69 33.15 27.96
CA GLU A 169 -26.98 33.54 27.36
C GLU A 169 -26.91 33.55 25.82
N ASN A 170 -25.76 33.88 25.24
CA ASN A 170 -25.52 33.85 23.80
C ASN A 170 -24.66 32.63 23.42
N LEU A 171 -25.30 31.69 22.74
CA LEU A 171 -24.62 30.51 22.20
C LEU A 171 -23.79 30.90 20.98
N ASP A 172 -22.55 30.44 20.94
CA ASP A 172 -21.73 30.49 19.74
C ASP A 172 -22.14 29.44 18.71
N ALA A 173 -21.56 29.49 17.52
CA ALA A 173 -21.84 28.56 16.43
C ALA A 173 -21.63 27.07 16.83
N PHE A 174 -20.64 26.80 17.65
CA PHE A 174 -20.27 25.45 18.09
C PHE A 174 -21.28 24.87 19.08
N ALA A 175 -21.69 25.68 20.05
CA ALA A 175 -22.74 25.30 21.01
C ALA A 175 -24.09 25.11 20.31
N LYS A 176 -24.45 25.99 19.34
CA LYS A 176 -25.64 25.82 18.52
C LYS A 176 -25.62 24.52 17.74
N ALA A 177 -24.51 24.25 17.04
CA ALA A 177 -24.34 23.02 16.27
C ALA A 177 -24.41 21.75 17.15
N SER A 178 -23.80 21.78 18.34
CA SER A 178 -23.87 20.68 19.30
C SER A 178 -25.28 20.38 19.78
N ARG A 179 -26.05 21.44 20.12
CA ARG A 179 -27.43 21.27 20.59
C ARG A 179 -28.37 20.82 19.47
N LEU A 180 -28.19 21.33 18.25
CA LEU A 180 -28.96 20.89 17.10
C LEU A 180 -28.67 19.42 16.75
N LEU A 181 -27.39 19.00 16.73
CA LEU A 181 -27.04 17.60 16.55
C LEU A 181 -27.58 16.72 17.68
N GLU A 182 -27.45 17.13 18.96
CA GLU A 182 -28.02 16.39 20.08
C GLU A 182 -29.54 16.20 19.91
N SER A 183 -30.26 17.24 19.48
CA SER A 183 -31.71 17.18 19.27
C SER A 183 -32.11 16.19 18.18
N ALA A 184 -31.30 16.05 17.12
CA ALA A 184 -31.58 15.08 16.08
C ALA A 184 -31.46 13.63 16.57
N TYR A 185 -30.52 13.38 17.48
CA TYR A 185 -30.24 12.02 17.98
C TYR A 185 -31.04 11.63 19.23
N ASP A 186 -31.59 12.57 19.96
CA ASP A 186 -32.52 12.29 21.07
C ASP A 186 -33.99 12.56 20.74
N TYR A 187 -34.27 12.87 19.47
CA TYR A 187 -35.59 13.15 18.95
C TYR A 187 -36.32 14.30 19.68
N SER A 188 -35.58 15.25 20.23
CA SER A 188 -36.14 16.45 20.83
C SER A 188 -36.30 17.54 19.78
N GLU A 189 -37.36 18.32 19.87
CA GLU A 189 -37.57 19.48 19.00
C GLU A 189 -36.90 20.73 19.61
N ILE A 190 -35.86 21.22 18.93
CA ILE A 190 -35.20 22.49 19.25
C ILE A 190 -35.21 23.36 18.00
N SER A 191 -35.75 24.58 18.12
CA SER A 191 -35.63 25.58 17.06
C SER A 191 -34.55 26.58 17.44
N MET A 192 -33.49 26.61 16.66
CA MET A 192 -32.36 27.56 16.76
C MET A 192 -32.10 28.18 15.41
N ASP A 193 -31.89 29.48 15.36
CA ASP A 193 -31.56 30.21 14.15
C ASP A 193 -30.02 30.25 13.96
N VAL A 194 -29.56 29.84 12.81
CA VAL A 194 -28.14 29.90 12.41
C VAL A 194 -27.92 31.15 11.59
N ASP A 195 -27.23 32.13 12.16
CA ASP A 195 -26.96 33.40 11.52
C ASP A 195 -25.71 33.41 10.64
N ASP A 196 -25.40 34.52 9.97
CA ASP A 196 -24.25 34.64 9.08
C ASP A 196 -22.90 34.62 9.82
N LYS A 197 -22.89 34.93 11.10
CA LYS A 197 -21.69 34.82 11.93
C LYS A 197 -21.41 33.34 12.22
N ASP A 198 -22.43 32.59 12.60
CA ASP A 198 -22.33 31.14 12.84
C ASP A 198 -21.81 30.42 11.61
N ARG A 199 -22.29 30.79 10.41
CA ARG A 199 -21.84 30.23 9.13
C ARG A 199 -20.37 30.57 8.76
N LYS A 200 -19.83 31.66 9.31
CA LYS A 200 -18.42 32.03 9.15
C LYS A 200 -17.54 31.30 10.16
N ASP A 201 -18.03 31.12 11.37
CA ASP A 201 -17.30 30.47 12.45
C ASP A 201 -17.25 28.95 12.27
N LEU A 202 -18.33 28.32 11.77
CA LEU A 202 -18.37 26.90 11.39
C LEU A 202 -18.68 26.78 9.88
N GLN A 203 -17.70 26.28 9.13
CA GLN A 203 -17.80 26.13 7.67
C GLN A 203 -17.73 24.67 7.26
N ILE A 204 -18.49 24.31 6.25
CA ILE A 204 -18.44 22.99 5.61
C ILE A 204 -17.85 23.16 4.22
N TRP A 205 -16.72 22.48 3.94
CA TRP A 205 -16.08 22.52 2.63
C TRP A 205 -16.27 21.19 1.89
N SER A 206 -16.62 21.28 0.62
CA SER A 206 -16.58 20.16 -0.33
C SER A 206 -15.44 20.38 -1.29
N CYS A 207 -14.49 19.47 -1.32
CA CYS A 207 -13.31 19.50 -2.17
C CYS A 207 -13.35 18.36 -3.19
N LEU A 208 -12.55 18.40 -4.25
CA LEU A 208 -12.53 17.32 -5.23
C LEU A 208 -11.66 16.15 -4.74
N THR A 209 -10.44 16.45 -4.30
CA THR A 209 -9.46 15.43 -3.88
C THR A 209 -8.86 15.76 -2.53
N GLN A 210 -8.24 14.77 -1.88
CA GLN A 210 -7.44 14.95 -0.65
C GLN A 210 -6.33 16.00 -0.82
N LYS A 211 -5.67 15.99 -1.99
CA LYS A 211 -4.60 16.94 -2.30
C LYS A 211 -5.14 18.38 -2.38
N GLU A 212 -6.26 18.57 -3.07
CA GLU A 212 -6.93 19.88 -3.16
C GLU A 212 -7.38 20.37 -1.79
N GLU A 213 -7.93 19.48 -0.97
CA GLU A 213 -8.36 19.78 0.40
C GLU A 213 -7.20 20.31 1.26
N LEU A 214 -6.05 19.61 1.26
CA LEU A 214 -4.84 20.04 1.97
C LEU A 214 -4.30 21.37 1.43
N GLU A 215 -4.33 21.55 0.12
CA GLU A 215 -3.86 22.80 -0.52
C GLU A 215 -4.73 24.00 -0.14
N LEU A 216 -6.05 23.83 -0.08
CA LEU A 216 -6.99 24.85 0.40
C LEU A 216 -6.77 25.18 1.88
N VAL A 217 -6.51 24.17 2.72
CA VAL A 217 -6.16 24.38 4.13
C VAL A 217 -4.85 25.16 4.25
N ALA A 218 -3.81 24.78 3.50
CA ALA A 218 -2.52 25.48 3.51
C ALA A 218 -2.66 26.94 3.09
N ARG A 219 -3.44 27.21 2.04
CA ARG A 219 -3.77 28.59 1.60
C ARG A 219 -4.50 29.37 2.70
N SER A 220 -5.50 28.79 3.31
CA SER A 220 -6.26 29.42 4.38
C SER A 220 -5.39 29.77 5.59
N ILE A 221 -4.50 28.88 5.99
CA ILE A 221 -3.51 29.15 7.07
C ILE A 221 -2.61 30.32 6.69
N ARG A 222 -2.01 30.32 5.49
CA ARG A 222 -1.13 31.40 5.03
C ARG A 222 -1.85 32.75 4.92
N GLN A 223 -3.09 32.77 4.44
CA GLN A 223 -3.91 33.98 4.34
C GLN A 223 -4.23 34.56 5.73
N LYS A 224 -4.61 33.73 6.70
CA LYS A 224 -4.90 34.17 8.07
C LYS A 224 -3.66 34.74 8.75
N LEU A 225 -2.53 34.06 8.64
CA LEU A 225 -1.23 34.57 9.16
C LEU A 225 -0.82 35.89 8.54
N HIS A 226 -1.19 36.14 7.27
CA HIS A 226 -0.94 37.41 6.62
C HIS A 226 -1.89 38.54 7.09
N GLN A 227 -3.14 38.18 7.35
CA GLN A 227 -4.18 39.14 7.78
C GLN A 227 -4.07 39.55 9.24
N GLU A 228 -3.67 38.60 10.11
CA GLU A 228 -3.61 38.78 11.56
C GLU A 228 -2.18 38.56 12.05
N GLN A 229 -1.44 39.63 12.30
CA GLN A 229 0.00 39.58 12.67
C GLN A 229 0.27 38.91 14.04
N GLU A 230 -0.74 38.78 14.89
CA GLU A 230 -0.62 38.11 16.21
C GLU A 230 -0.72 36.59 16.12
N LEU A 231 -1.16 36.05 14.99
CA LEU A 231 -1.26 34.60 14.79
C LEU A 231 0.09 33.98 14.53
N SER A 232 0.24 32.76 15.02
CA SER A 232 1.37 31.87 14.73
C SER A 232 0.87 30.48 14.37
N TYR A 233 1.72 29.58 13.88
CA TYR A 233 1.32 28.26 13.43
C TYR A 233 0.68 27.42 14.55
N LYS A 234 1.09 27.59 15.80
CA LYS A 234 0.49 26.88 16.96
C LYS A 234 -0.99 27.18 17.20
N ASN A 235 -1.54 28.29 16.62
CA ASN A 235 -2.96 28.60 16.71
C ASN A 235 -3.83 27.72 15.79
N PHE A 236 -3.19 26.98 14.88
CA PHE A 236 -3.84 26.11 13.90
C PHE A 236 -3.65 24.64 14.24
N ARG A 237 -4.71 23.84 13.99
CA ARG A 237 -4.67 22.39 14.13
C ARG A 237 -5.39 21.73 12.97
N ILE A 238 -4.86 20.60 12.51
CA ILE A 238 -5.48 19.76 11.49
C ILE A 238 -5.86 18.43 12.11
N LEU A 239 -7.08 17.99 11.86
CA LEU A 239 -7.62 16.73 12.32
C LEU A 239 -7.95 15.85 11.13
N LEU A 240 -7.52 14.60 11.17
CA LEU A 240 -7.63 13.63 10.08
C LEU A 240 -8.38 12.38 10.53
N GLY A 241 -9.27 11.87 9.70
CA GLY A 241 -9.90 10.58 9.94
C GLY A 241 -8.97 9.40 9.63
N ASP A 242 -8.19 9.54 8.57
CA ASP A 242 -7.16 8.59 8.17
C ASP A 242 -5.83 9.31 7.92
N VAL A 243 -4.96 9.29 8.92
CA VAL A 243 -3.67 9.98 8.86
C VAL A 243 -2.74 9.37 7.83
N GLU A 244 -2.81 8.04 7.60
CA GLU A 244 -1.89 7.38 6.66
C GLU A 244 -2.16 7.79 5.22
N SER A 245 -3.42 7.86 4.81
CA SER A 245 -3.78 8.26 3.44
C SER A 245 -3.40 9.71 3.12
N TYR A 246 -3.27 10.56 4.13
CA TYR A 246 -2.89 11.98 3.97
C TYR A 246 -1.39 12.26 4.13
N LYS A 247 -0.63 11.37 4.77
CA LYS A 247 0.75 11.62 5.21
C LYS A 247 1.67 12.14 4.11
N LEU A 248 1.71 11.48 2.96
CA LEU A 248 2.60 11.86 1.84
C LEU A 248 2.19 13.19 1.22
N SER A 249 0.90 13.38 0.98
CA SER A 249 0.36 14.62 0.42
C SER A 249 0.54 15.79 1.38
N LEU A 250 0.35 15.56 2.68
CA LEU A 250 0.54 16.57 3.72
C LEU A 250 1.99 17.09 3.72
N GLN A 251 2.97 16.18 3.75
CA GLN A 251 4.38 16.56 3.73
C GLN A 251 4.73 17.36 2.49
N THR A 252 4.32 16.90 1.32
CA THR A 252 4.59 17.57 0.05
C THR A 252 3.99 18.96 0.00
N ILE A 253 2.70 19.10 0.35
CA ILE A 253 1.98 20.38 0.26
C ILE A 253 2.46 21.36 1.31
N PHE A 254 2.65 20.91 2.56
CA PHE A 254 3.05 21.82 3.63
C PHE A 254 4.48 22.32 3.44
N ASN A 255 5.39 21.48 2.93
CA ASN A 255 6.73 21.92 2.50
C ASN A 255 6.63 22.94 1.35
N GLN A 256 5.78 22.68 0.35
CA GLN A 256 5.53 23.62 -0.76
C GLN A 256 5.00 24.96 -0.28
N TYR A 257 4.12 24.97 0.73
CA TYR A 257 3.60 26.20 1.33
C TYR A 257 4.46 26.77 2.46
N GLN A 258 5.58 26.12 2.79
CA GLN A 258 6.50 26.49 3.87
C GLN A 258 5.78 26.61 5.23
N ILE A 259 4.93 25.65 5.53
CA ILE A 259 4.19 25.54 6.79
C ILE A 259 4.85 24.46 7.64
N PRO A 260 5.44 24.82 8.78
CA PRO A 260 5.96 23.84 9.72
C PRO A 260 4.81 23.08 10.37
N PHE A 261 4.91 21.76 10.38
CA PHE A 261 3.87 20.90 10.98
C PHE A 261 4.49 19.77 11.79
N TYR A 262 3.70 19.23 12.69
CA TYR A 262 4.06 18.08 13.49
C TYR A 262 2.95 17.04 13.50
N LEU A 263 3.28 15.81 13.14
CA LEU A 263 2.40 14.66 13.28
C LEU A 263 2.50 14.15 14.72
N GLY A 264 1.46 14.40 15.53
CA GLY A 264 1.41 14.06 16.96
C GLY A 264 1.30 12.56 17.24
N ARG A 265 2.06 11.71 16.54
CA ARG A 265 2.02 10.27 16.72
C ARG A 265 3.39 9.61 16.54
N SER A 266 3.49 8.36 16.97
CA SER A 266 4.65 7.52 16.69
C SER A 266 4.71 7.14 15.22
N GLU A 267 5.90 7.12 14.66
CA GLU A 267 6.17 6.63 13.31
C GLU A 267 6.73 5.21 13.37
N SER A 268 6.29 4.35 12.44
CA SER A 268 6.80 2.98 12.34
C SER A 268 8.17 2.94 11.69
N MET A 269 9.05 2.09 12.20
CA MET A 269 10.34 1.79 11.57
C MET A 269 10.23 0.88 10.35
N ALA A 270 9.08 0.28 10.07
CA ALA A 270 8.91 -0.74 9.02
C ALA A 270 9.43 -0.30 7.64
N HIS A 271 9.25 0.97 7.29
CA HIS A 271 9.66 1.52 5.99
C HIS A 271 11.00 2.30 6.03
N HIS A 272 11.68 2.28 7.17
CA HIS A 272 12.94 3.00 7.29
C HIS A 272 14.07 2.25 6.53
N PRO A 273 15.01 2.96 5.85
CA PRO A 273 16.11 2.32 5.12
C PRO A 273 16.92 1.31 5.93
N LEU A 274 17.08 1.53 7.23
CA LEU A 274 17.77 0.59 8.13
C LEU A 274 17.01 -0.74 8.30
N THR A 275 15.68 -0.71 8.33
CA THR A 275 14.85 -1.92 8.37
C THR A 275 14.92 -2.67 7.04
N GLN A 276 14.85 -1.94 5.92
CA GLN A 276 15.01 -2.51 4.57
C GLN A 276 16.41 -3.10 4.36
N PHE A 277 17.44 -2.49 4.94
CA PHE A 277 18.80 -3.02 4.94
C PHE A 277 18.85 -4.41 5.62
N VAL A 278 18.27 -4.54 6.83
CA VAL A 278 18.22 -5.82 7.56
C VAL A 278 17.42 -6.86 6.76
N GLU A 279 16.29 -6.46 6.20
CA GLU A 279 15.46 -7.32 5.35
C GLU A 279 16.24 -7.83 4.14
N SER A 280 16.91 -6.93 3.41
CA SER A 280 17.69 -7.29 2.20
C SER A 280 18.82 -8.27 2.53
N VAL A 281 19.52 -8.09 3.65
CA VAL A 281 20.54 -9.05 4.11
C VAL A 281 19.91 -10.41 4.44
N GLY A 282 18.74 -10.43 5.09
CA GLY A 282 17.99 -11.66 5.37
C GLY A 282 17.55 -12.37 4.09
N ARG A 283 17.05 -11.64 3.11
CA ARG A 283 16.62 -12.15 1.80
C ARG A 283 17.79 -12.71 1.00
N LEU A 284 18.95 -12.04 0.98
CA LEU A 284 20.18 -12.55 0.35
C LEU A 284 20.56 -13.93 0.90
N LYS A 285 20.43 -14.16 2.20
CA LYS A 285 20.65 -15.47 2.82
C LYS A 285 19.60 -16.49 2.42
N ARG A 286 18.33 -16.15 2.59
CA ARG A 286 17.18 -17.05 2.39
C ARG A 286 17.02 -17.48 0.95
N TYR A 287 17.22 -16.55 -0.02
CA TYR A 287 17.00 -16.79 -1.45
C TYR A 287 18.30 -16.99 -2.26
N TYR A 288 19.38 -17.39 -1.57
CA TYR A 288 20.65 -17.76 -2.20
C TYR A 288 21.26 -16.69 -3.09
N PHE A 289 21.22 -15.44 -2.63
CA PHE A 289 21.90 -14.30 -3.29
C PHE A 289 21.28 -13.94 -4.65
N ARG A 290 20.00 -13.62 -4.65
CA ARG A 290 19.33 -13.09 -5.84
C ARG A 290 19.87 -11.70 -6.19
N GLN A 291 19.97 -11.45 -7.48
CA GLN A 291 20.38 -10.16 -8.03
C GLN A 291 19.55 -9.00 -7.47
N GLU A 292 18.21 -9.16 -7.43
CA GLU A 292 17.29 -8.14 -6.95
C GLU A 292 17.53 -7.79 -5.48
N ASP A 293 17.74 -8.80 -4.62
CA ASP A 293 17.98 -8.58 -3.19
C ASP A 293 19.31 -7.86 -2.95
N LEU A 294 20.32 -8.12 -3.78
CA LEU A 294 21.61 -7.41 -3.73
C LEU A 294 21.46 -5.94 -4.15
N VAL A 295 20.72 -5.70 -5.24
CA VAL A 295 20.45 -4.34 -5.71
C VAL A 295 19.63 -3.56 -4.65
N ASN A 296 18.63 -4.19 -4.05
CA ASN A 296 17.86 -3.57 -2.97
C ASN A 296 18.75 -3.21 -1.77
N LEU A 297 19.68 -4.09 -1.38
CA LEU A 297 20.66 -3.78 -0.33
C LEU A 297 21.50 -2.56 -0.67
N LEU A 298 22.06 -2.49 -1.89
CA LEU A 298 22.88 -1.37 -2.35
C LEU A 298 22.10 -0.06 -2.38
N ARG A 299 20.84 -0.12 -2.84
CA ARG A 299 19.94 1.04 -2.93
C ARG A 299 19.44 1.57 -1.59
N THR A 300 19.65 0.86 -0.49
CA THR A 300 19.38 1.43 0.85
C THR A 300 20.26 2.66 1.16
N GLY A 301 21.38 2.84 0.44
CA GLY A 301 22.37 3.86 0.71
C GLY A 301 23.16 3.65 2.00
N LEU A 302 22.95 2.50 2.68
CA LEU A 302 23.61 2.19 3.96
C LEU A 302 24.72 1.15 3.82
N TYR A 303 24.79 0.45 2.69
CA TYR A 303 25.73 -0.61 2.48
C TYR A 303 26.94 -0.11 1.65
N THR A 304 28.12 -0.16 2.24
CA THR A 304 29.38 0.31 1.67
C THR A 304 29.39 1.82 1.34
N ASP A 305 30.57 2.37 1.10
CA ASP A 305 30.76 3.78 0.73
C ASP A 305 30.87 3.95 -0.80
N LEU A 306 30.01 3.28 -1.55
CA LEU A 306 29.94 3.37 -2.99
C LEU A 306 29.19 4.63 -3.43
N ALA A 307 29.73 5.30 -4.45
CA ALA A 307 29.03 6.38 -5.10
C ALA A 307 27.83 5.84 -5.90
N GLN A 308 26.77 6.64 -6.06
CA GLN A 308 25.57 6.23 -6.80
C GLN A 308 25.90 5.77 -8.23
N GLU A 309 26.83 6.43 -8.91
CA GLU A 309 27.30 6.05 -10.25
C GLU A 309 27.98 4.67 -10.28
N GLU A 310 28.66 4.30 -9.20
CA GLU A 310 29.29 2.97 -9.07
C GLU A 310 28.22 1.89 -8.87
N ILE A 311 27.21 2.16 -8.05
CA ILE A 311 26.07 1.28 -7.84
C ILE A 311 25.32 1.08 -9.16
N ASP A 312 25.03 2.17 -9.88
CA ASP A 312 24.30 2.12 -11.16
C ASP A 312 25.09 1.34 -12.21
N SER A 313 26.41 1.53 -12.31
CA SER A 313 27.27 0.80 -13.23
C SER A 313 27.32 -0.69 -12.90
N PHE A 314 27.44 -1.03 -11.62
CA PHE A 314 27.43 -2.41 -11.14
C PHE A 314 26.09 -3.07 -11.42
N GLU A 315 24.98 -2.41 -11.12
CA GLU A 315 23.61 -2.87 -11.39
C GLU A 315 23.38 -3.10 -12.88
N GLN A 316 23.77 -2.15 -13.74
CA GLN A 316 23.66 -2.30 -15.19
C GLN A 316 24.41 -3.54 -15.70
N TYR A 317 25.60 -3.77 -15.20
CA TYR A 317 26.40 -4.92 -15.63
C TYR A 317 25.76 -6.25 -15.20
N ILE A 318 25.38 -6.40 -13.92
CA ILE A 318 24.81 -7.64 -13.42
C ILE A 318 23.45 -7.95 -14.06
N ARG A 319 22.65 -6.91 -14.35
CA ARG A 319 21.38 -7.05 -15.08
C ARG A 319 21.60 -7.43 -16.53
N TYR A 320 22.56 -6.80 -17.19
CA TYR A 320 22.88 -7.09 -18.59
C TYR A 320 23.27 -8.56 -18.81
N LEU A 321 23.99 -9.14 -17.88
CA LEU A 321 24.42 -10.55 -17.97
C LEU A 321 23.48 -11.53 -17.26
N GLY A 322 22.46 -11.06 -16.53
CA GLY A 322 21.58 -11.89 -15.73
C GLY A 322 22.34 -12.68 -14.65
N ILE A 323 23.27 -12.00 -13.97
CA ILE A 323 24.10 -12.65 -12.94
C ILE A 323 23.22 -12.83 -11.69
N ASP A 324 23.01 -14.08 -11.30
CA ASP A 324 22.19 -14.46 -10.15
C ASP A 324 22.85 -15.60 -9.36
N GLY A 325 22.69 -15.60 -8.04
CA GLY A 325 23.27 -16.61 -7.15
C GLY A 325 24.74 -16.38 -6.77
N LEU A 326 25.07 -16.68 -5.50
CA LEU A 326 26.39 -16.41 -4.91
C LEU A 326 27.57 -17.01 -5.70
N SER A 327 27.40 -18.21 -6.27
CA SER A 327 28.44 -18.86 -7.06
C SER A 327 28.83 -18.07 -8.31
N ASN A 328 27.86 -17.40 -8.94
CA ASN A 328 28.10 -16.60 -10.13
C ASN A 328 28.70 -15.22 -9.77
N PHE A 329 28.26 -14.63 -8.67
CA PHE A 329 28.85 -13.39 -8.16
C PHE A 329 30.31 -13.56 -7.69
N LYS A 330 30.72 -14.76 -7.25
CA LYS A 330 32.11 -15.06 -6.88
C LYS A 330 33.06 -15.16 -8.06
N GLN A 331 32.53 -15.42 -9.24
CA GLN A 331 33.35 -15.50 -10.45
C GLN A 331 33.76 -14.08 -10.88
N GLU A 332 34.96 -14.01 -11.44
CA GLU A 332 35.44 -12.76 -12.04
C GLU A 332 34.60 -12.38 -13.25
N PHE A 333 34.25 -11.12 -13.33
CA PHE A 333 33.51 -10.55 -14.46
C PHE A 333 34.46 -10.45 -15.68
N THR A 334 34.20 -11.26 -16.69
CA THR A 334 35.05 -11.35 -17.89
C THR A 334 34.31 -11.01 -19.18
N LYS A 335 32.99 -11.01 -19.19
CA LYS A 335 32.17 -10.79 -20.38
C LYS A 335 31.94 -9.30 -20.61
N ASN A 336 32.40 -8.78 -21.73
CA ASN A 336 32.20 -7.39 -22.13
C ASN A 336 31.82 -7.32 -23.62
N HIS A 337 30.59 -7.65 -23.95
CA HIS A 337 30.07 -7.55 -25.29
C HIS A 337 29.98 -6.08 -25.69
N HIS A 338 30.66 -5.68 -26.71
CA HIS A 338 30.73 -4.31 -27.24
C HIS A 338 31.64 -3.30 -26.47
N GLY A 339 32.46 -3.74 -25.53
CA GLY A 339 33.42 -2.85 -24.83
C GLY A 339 32.81 -1.71 -24.02
N LYS A 340 31.55 -1.87 -23.55
CA LYS A 340 30.81 -0.81 -22.85
C LYS A 340 31.15 -0.69 -21.37
N PHE A 341 31.74 -1.70 -20.77
CA PHE A 341 31.93 -1.80 -19.33
C PHE A 341 33.41 -1.81 -18.97
N ASP A 342 33.75 -1.12 -17.91
CA ASP A 342 35.08 -1.19 -17.29
C ASP A 342 35.14 -2.40 -16.33
N LEU A 343 35.68 -3.53 -16.84
CA LEU A 343 35.70 -4.79 -16.09
C LEU A 343 36.65 -4.74 -14.88
N GLU A 344 37.72 -3.96 -14.93
CA GLU A 344 38.67 -3.84 -13.82
C GLU A 344 37.97 -3.17 -12.63
N LYS A 345 37.35 -2.00 -12.88
CA LYS A 345 36.53 -1.29 -11.88
C LYS A 345 35.39 -2.13 -11.37
N LEU A 346 34.66 -2.85 -12.25
CA LEU A 346 33.55 -3.70 -11.85
C LEU A 346 33.96 -4.88 -10.96
N ASN A 347 35.13 -5.45 -11.17
CA ASN A 347 35.67 -6.53 -10.33
C ASN A 347 36.14 -6.00 -8.97
N GLU A 348 36.68 -4.78 -8.89
CA GLU A 348 36.95 -4.12 -7.62
C GLU A 348 35.66 -3.86 -6.84
N LEU A 349 34.61 -3.31 -7.49
CA LEU A 349 33.30 -3.11 -6.89
C LEU A 349 32.68 -4.43 -6.41
N ARG A 350 32.78 -5.49 -7.21
CA ARG A 350 32.33 -6.82 -6.86
C ARG A 350 32.97 -7.31 -5.55
N ALA A 351 34.28 -7.17 -5.40
CA ALA A 351 34.98 -7.56 -4.18
C ALA A 351 34.50 -6.73 -2.98
N ARG A 352 34.44 -5.40 -3.11
CA ARG A 352 33.93 -4.50 -2.04
C ARG A 352 32.51 -4.83 -1.61
N VAL A 353 31.65 -5.26 -2.54
CA VAL A 353 30.27 -5.63 -2.27
C VAL A 353 30.17 -7.02 -1.63
N LEU A 354 30.97 -7.99 -2.08
CA LEU A 354 30.80 -9.38 -1.65
C LEU A 354 31.53 -9.71 -0.33
N ASP A 355 32.73 -9.18 -0.10
CA ASP A 355 33.59 -9.59 1.01
C ASP A 355 32.90 -9.48 2.40
N PRO A 356 32.21 -8.38 2.76
CA PRO A 356 31.51 -8.29 4.04
C PRO A 356 30.36 -9.30 4.15
N LEU A 357 29.59 -9.47 3.05
CA LEU A 357 28.43 -10.38 3.02
C LEU A 357 28.86 -11.85 3.13
N GLU A 358 29.92 -12.24 2.46
CA GLU A 358 30.38 -13.61 2.47
C GLU A 358 30.77 -14.10 3.86
N THR A 359 31.46 -13.24 4.63
CA THR A 359 31.84 -13.50 6.01
C THR A 359 30.61 -13.70 6.92
N LEU A 360 29.61 -12.85 6.77
CA LEU A 360 28.37 -12.95 7.57
C LEU A 360 27.54 -14.17 7.15
N LEU A 361 27.25 -14.32 5.85
CA LEU A 361 26.32 -15.32 5.33
C LEU A 361 26.82 -16.77 5.43
N SER A 362 28.13 -16.97 5.61
CA SER A 362 28.72 -18.30 5.90
C SER A 362 28.46 -18.80 7.30
N SER A 363 27.84 -18.00 8.16
CA SER A 363 27.63 -18.32 9.58
C SER A 363 26.66 -19.50 9.76
N ARG A 364 27.06 -20.44 10.62
CA ARG A 364 26.23 -21.57 11.08
C ARG A 364 25.55 -21.22 12.40
N LYS A 365 24.64 -22.07 12.85
CA LYS A 365 24.01 -21.98 14.18
C LYS A 365 25.08 -21.87 15.27
N GLN A 366 25.01 -20.83 16.10
CA GLN A 366 26.02 -20.52 17.11
C GLN A 366 25.41 -19.74 18.27
N LYS A 367 26.18 -19.54 19.35
CA LYS A 367 25.74 -18.75 20.51
C LYS A 367 25.38 -17.33 20.11
N VAL A 368 24.34 -16.77 20.72
CA VAL A 368 23.84 -15.42 20.47
C VAL A 368 24.95 -14.37 20.52
N VAL A 369 25.81 -14.39 21.51
CA VAL A 369 26.96 -13.47 21.64
C VAL A 369 27.84 -13.48 20.38
N ASN A 370 28.07 -14.66 19.79
CA ASN A 370 28.91 -14.78 18.59
C ASN A 370 28.19 -14.23 17.35
N ILE A 371 26.86 -14.43 17.23
CA ILE A 371 26.07 -13.85 16.14
C ILE A 371 26.08 -12.33 16.23
N LEU A 372 25.82 -11.78 17.41
CA LEU A 372 25.82 -10.34 17.66
C LEU A 372 27.19 -9.71 17.39
N THR A 373 28.27 -10.40 17.78
CA THR A 373 29.63 -9.96 17.48
C THR A 373 29.90 -9.92 15.98
N LYS A 374 29.50 -10.97 15.25
CA LYS A 374 29.65 -11.04 13.78
C LYS A 374 28.80 -9.99 13.08
N TRP A 375 27.56 -9.79 13.55
CA TRP A 375 26.67 -8.77 13.03
C TRP A 375 27.26 -7.37 13.23
N ASN A 376 27.77 -7.07 14.42
CA ASN A 376 28.40 -5.78 14.70
C ASN A 376 29.67 -5.55 13.85
N ASN A 377 30.48 -6.60 13.64
CA ASN A 377 31.63 -6.51 12.73
C ASN A 377 31.15 -6.25 11.29
N PHE A 378 30.12 -6.97 10.83
CA PHE A 378 29.54 -6.75 9.52
C PHE A 378 29.02 -5.30 9.34
N LEU A 379 28.34 -4.73 10.32
CA LEU A 379 27.90 -3.33 10.27
C LEU A 379 29.06 -2.35 10.15
N LYS A 380 30.19 -2.66 10.78
CA LYS A 380 31.43 -1.85 10.67
C LYS A 380 32.08 -2.04 9.30
N ASP A 381 32.26 -3.27 8.84
CA ASP A 381 32.89 -3.61 7.56
C ASP A 381 32.07 -3.06 6.38
N ALA A 382 30.75 -3.08 6.51
CA ALA A 382 29.79 -2.48 5.57
C ALA A 382 29.66 -0.95 5.70
N SER A 383 30.37 -0.31 6.65
CA SER A 383 30.37 1.14 6.89
C SER A 383 28.98 1.74 7.22
N VAL A 384 28.03 0.94 7.72
CA VAL A 384 26.63 1.36 7.92
C VAL A 384 26.49 2.61 8.81
N THR A 385 27.21 2.65 9.94
CA THR A 385 27.17 3.81 10.86
C THR A 385 27.72 5.08 10.22
N LYS A 386 28.79 4.94 9.42
CA LYS A 386 29.40 6.06 8.69
C LYS A 386 28.45 6.61 7.63
N GLN A 387 27.74 5.73 6.92
CA GLN A 387 26.76 6.14 5.91
C GLN A 387 25.54 6.81 6.55
N LEU A 388 25.01 6.27 7.65
CA LEU A 388 23.93 6.91 8.41
C LEU A 388 24.34 8.33 8.88
N GLN A 389 25.56 8.50 9.38
CA GLN A 389 26.08 9.79 9.79
C GLN A 389 26.21 10.76 8.60
N SER A 390 26.78 10.31 7.49
CA SER A 390 26.93 11.13 6.28
C SER A 390 25.58 11.56 5.70
N LEU A 391 24.58 10.68 5.70
CA LEU A 391 23.21 11.02 5.31
C LEU A 391 22.61 12.06 6.27
N SER A 392 22.81 11.88 7.57
CA SER A 392 22.32 12.80 8.60
C SER A 392 22.89 14.22 8.45
N GLU A 393 24.17 14.37 8.10
CA GLU A 393 24.83 15.68 7.92
C GLU A 393 24.20 16.53 6.81
N THR A 394 23.54 15.92 5.83
CA THR A 394 22.85 16.62 4.73
C THR A 394 21.39 16.96 5.04
N MET A 395 20.86 16.49 6.17
CA MET A 395 19.46 16.62 6.57
C MET A 395 19.23 17.83 7.49
N ASP A 396 17.97 18.26 7.58
CA ASP A 396 17.58 19.27 8.58
C ASP A 396 17.57 18.69 10.02
N ALA A 397 17.45 19.55 11.02
CA ALA A 397 17.52 19.15 12.42
C ALA A 397 16.44 18.13 12.83
N THR A 398 15.26 18.17 12.22
CA THR A 398 14.17 17.23 12.51
C THR A 398 14.46 15.85 11.94
N GLU A 399 14.99 15.80 10.72
CA GLU A 399 15.42 14.54 10.10
C GLU A 399 16.65 13.94 10.81
N GLN A 400 17.58 14.78 11.31
CA GLN A 400 18.71 14.33 12.13
C GLN A 400 18.24 13.65 13.41
N GLU A 401 17.31 14.27 14.14
CA GLU A 401 16.70 13.67 15.33
C GLU A 401 15.99 12.36 15.00
N ARG A 402 15.28 12.28 13.87
CA ARG A 402 14.66 11.04 13.39
C ARG A 402 15.68 9.91 13.23
N GLN A 403 16.83 10.19 12.60
CA GLN A 403 17.88 9.19 12.43
C GLN A 403 18.46 8.70 13.77
N GLU A 404 18.63 9.61 14.73
CA GLU A 404 19.08 9.25 16.09
C GLU A 404 18.08 8.37 16.82
N GLU A 405 16.78 8.69 16.77
CA GLU A 405 15.73 7.90 17.43
C GLU A 405 15.59 6.52 16.79
N VAL A 406 15.68 6.41 15.46
CA VAL A 406 15.69 5.12 14.76
C VAL A 406 16.91 4.29 15.17
N TRP A 407 18.10 4.90 15.27
CA TRP A 407 19.29 4.19 15.70
C TRP A 407 19.20 3.71 17.15
N LYS A 408 18.64 4.51 18.06
CA LYS A 408 18.36 4.13 19.45
C LYS A 408 17.39 2.95 19.51
N ALA A 409 16.29 3.00 18.73
CA ALA A 409 15.32 1.92 18.66
C ALA A 409 15.95 0.62 18.11
N PHE A 410 16.81 0.72 17.07
CA PHE A 410 17.56 -0.42 16.55
C PHE A 410 18.47 -1.04 17.63
N CYS A 411 19.26 -0.24 18.35
CA CYS A 411 20.11 -0.70 19.44
C CYS A 411 19.28 -1.38 20.54
N HIS A 412 18.12 -0.82 20.86
CA HIS A 412 17.22 -1.39 21.86
C HIS A 412 16.69 -2.78 21.45
N VAL A 413 16.28 -2.95 20.18
CA VAL A 413 15.88 -4.27 19.66
C VAL A 413 17.04 -5.28 19.75
N MET A 414 18.26 -4.86 19.47
CA MET A 414 19.47 -5.69 19.60
C MET A 414 19.73 -6.11 21.06
N GLU A 415 19.58 -5.19 22.01
CA GLU A 415 19.73 -5.43 23.45
C GLU A 415 18.66 -6.40 23.96
N GLN A 416 17.40 -6.19 23.56
CA GLN A 416 16.30 -7.10 23.88
C GLN A 416 16.58 -8.50 23.36
N PHE A 417 17.03 -8.62 22.10
CA PHE A 417 17.41 -9.91 21.52
C PHE A 417 18.52 -10.59 22.32
N ALA A 418 19.56 -9.83 22.72
CA ALA A 418 20.66 -10.34 23.52
C ALA A 418 20.18 -10.89 24.87
N THR A 419 19.27 -10.17 25.53
CA THR A 419 18.72 -10.53 26.84
C THR A 419 17.79 -11.74 26.75
N VAL A 420 16.84 -11.72 25.80
CA VAL A 420 15.84 -12.78 25.67
C VAL A 420 16.46 -14.12 25.27
N PHE A 421 17.48 -14.10 24.43
CA PHE A 421 18.14 -15.31 23.93
C PHE A 421 19.50 -15.59 24.60
N GLU A 422 19.75 -15.04 25.77
CA GLU A 422 21.00 -15.24 26.50
C GLU A 422 21.29 -16.75 26.70
N GLY A 423 22.52 -17.16 26.36
CA GLY A 423 22.92 -18.56 26.45
C GLY A 423 22.42 -19.48 25.34
N SER A 424 21.48 -19.09 24.54
CA SER A 424 20.90 -19.87 23.44
C SER A 424 21.81 -19.94 22.21
N GLN A 425 21.57 -20.93 21.35
CA GLN A 425 22.14 -21.02 20.01
C GLN A 425 21.09 -20.69 18.97
N VAL A 426 21.37 -19.73 18.10
CA VAL A 426 20.46 -19.24 17.07
C VAL A 426 21.11 -19.36 15.68
N ALA A 427 20.33 -19.66 14.65
CA ALA A 427 20.78 -19.56 13.27
C ALA A 427 20.76 -18.09 12.81
N LEU A 428 21.59 -17.75 11.82
CA LEU A 428 21.62 -16.40 11.26
C LEU A 428 20.28 -16.01 10.66
N ASP A 429 19.59 -16.93 9.98
CA ASP A 429 18.28 -16.68 9.37
C ASP A 429 17.23 -16.32 10.41
N ASP A 430 17.19 -17.05 11.53
CA ASP A 430 16.27 -16.76 12.64
C ASP A 430 16.60 -15.41 13.29
N PHE A 431 17.89 -15.10 13.48
CA PHE A 431 18.33 -13.81 14.00
C PHE A 431 17.89 -12.65 13.11
N LEU A 432 18.14 -12.72 11.81
CA LEU A 432 17.77 -11.66 10.86
C LEU A 432 16.25 -11.50 10.75
N ALA A 433 15.51 -12.61 10.76
CA ALA A 433 14.04 -12.56 10.74
C ALA A 433 13.46 -11.91 12.02
N LEU A 434 13.99 -12.28 13.19
CA LEU A 434 13.55 -11.70 14.46
C LEU A 434 13.96 -10.22 14.59
N LEU A 435 15.18 -9.88 14.13
CA LEU A 435 15.64 -8.48 14.11
C LEU A 435 14.77 -7.63 13.21
N HIS A 436 14.49 -8.09 11.98
CA HIS A 436 13.58 -7.42 11.05
C HIS A 436 12.17 -7.27 11.65
N SER A 437 11.62 -8.33 12.25
CA SER A 437 10.30 -8.28 12.90
C SER A 437 10.29 -7.29 14.07
N GLY A 438 11.31 -7.32 14.94
CA GLY A 438 11.45 -6.40 16.05
C GLY A 438 11.53 -4.94 15.60
N MET A 439 12.30 -4.67 14.55
CA MET A 439 12.39 -3.32 13.98
C MET A 439 11.08 -2.89 13.31
N SER A 440 10.45 -3.76 12.54
CA SER A 440 9.18 -3.45 11.85
C SER A 440 8.04 -3.14 12.81
N LEU A 441 8.05 -3.76 13.99
CA LEU A 441 7.08 -3.52 15.06
C LEU A 441 7.47 -2.33 15.96
N SER A 442 8.71 -1.86 15.87
CA SER A 442 9.16 -0.73 16.67
C SER A 442 8.67 0.60 16.09
N ASN A 443 8.33 1.49 16.99
CA ASN A 443 7.94 2.85 16.67
C ASN A 443 8.91 3.83 17.32
N TYR A 444 9.08 4.97 16.68
CA TYR A 444 9.85 6.08 17.22
C TYR A 444 9.02 7.36 17.21
N ARG A 445 9.40 8.32 18.04
CA ARG A 445 8.79 9.65 18.08
C ARG A 445 9.87 10.70 17.96
N THR A 446 9.62 11.69 17.14
CA THR A 446 10.44 12.90 17.07
C THR A 446 9.76 14.04 17.81
N ILE A 447 10.54 14.98 18.32
CA ILE A 447 10.05 16.22 18.89
C ILE A 447 10.25 17.30 17.82
N PRO A 448 9.28 18.18 17.57
CA PRO A 448 9.45 19.20 16.54
C PRO A 448 10.59 20.16 16.91
N ALA A 449 11.42 20.50 15.93
CA ALA A 449 12.56 21.41 16.12
C ALA A 449 12.13 22.83 16.54
N THR A 450 10.87 23.19 16.34
CA THR A 450 10.27 24.46 16.76
C THR A 450 8.94 24.23 17.46
N VAL A 451 8.66 25.04 18.46
CA VAL A 451 7.38 25.04 19.19
C VAL A 451 6.24 25.63 18.34
N ASP A 452 6.57 26.47 17.36
CA ASP A 452 5.57 27.10 16.48
C ASP A 452 5.32 26.25 15.23
N THR A 453 4.49 25.23 15.40
CA THR A 453 4.09 24.29 14.34
C THR A 453 2.59 24.08 14.32
N VAL A 454 2.06 23.71 13.15
CA VAL A 454 0.68 23.21 13.02
C VAL A 454 0.65 21.77 13.52
N LEU A 455 -0.14 21.50 14.55
CA LEU A 455 -0.34 20.13 15.04
C LEU A 455 -1.33 19.41 14.16
N VAL A 456 -0.93 18.23 13.68
CA VAL A 456 -1.76 17.32 12.87
C VAL A 456 -1.96 16.03 13.66
N GLN A 457 -3.22 15.63 13.85
CA GLN A 457 -3.56 14.43 14.64
C GLN A 457 -4.86 13.78 14.16
N SER A 458 -5.16 12.58 14.69
CA SER A 458 -6.42 11.90 14.42
C SER A 458 -7.60 12.58 15.16
N TYR A 459 -8.80 12.45 14.61
CA TYR A 459 -10.06 12.87 15.28
C TYR A 459 -10.20 12.25 16.68
N ASP A 460 -9.75 11.02 16.86
CA ASP A 460 -9.88 10.28 18.12
C ASP A 460 -9.15 10.92 19.30
N LEU A 461 -8.22 11.82 19.02
CA LEU A 461 -7.37 12.48 20.02
C LEU A 461 -7.81 13.91 20.34
N ILE A 462 -8.99 14.35 19.82
CA ILE A 462 -9.44 15.72 20.00
C ILE A 462 -10.24 15.90 21.30
N ALA A 463 -10.02 17.03 21.93
CA ALA A 463 -10.80 17.51 23.06
C ALA A 463 -11.42 18.87 22.75
N PRO A 464 -12.49 19.27 23.43
CA PRO A 464 -13.08 20.60 23.27
C PRO A 464 -12.10 21.77 23.52
N LEU A 465 -12.28 22.89 22.84
CA LEU A 465 -11.57 24.16 23.01
C LEU A 465 -10.03 24.07 22.95
N THR A 466 -9.51 23.28 22.02
CA THR A 466 -8.07 23.00 21.94
C THR A 466 -7.26 24.05 21.19
N SER A 467 -7.79 24.65 20.11
CA SER A 467 -7.07 25.62 19.28
C SER A 467 -8.01 26.71 18.74
N ASP A 468 -7.44 27.83 18.30
CA ASP A 468 -8.23 28.93 17.74
C ASP A 468 -8.87 28.53 16.41
N TYR A 469 -8.08 27.94 15.52
CA TYR A 469 -8.50 27.56 14.18
C TYR A 469 -8.28 26.06 13.97
N ILE A 470 -9.34 25.35 13.61
CA ILE A 470 -9.29 23.90 13.37
C ILE A 470 -9.81 23.57 11.98
N TYR A 471 -9.08 22.71 11.30
CA TYR A 471 -9.44 22.10 10.03
C TYR A 471 -9.60 20.60 10.24
N ALA A 472 -10.83 20.11 10.29
CA ALA A 472 -11.12 18.68 10.31
C ALA A 472 -11.42 18.25 8.88
N ILE A 473 -10.50 17.49 8.28
CA ILE A 473 -10.51 17.14 6.87
C ILE A 473 -10.63 15.63 6.66
N GLY A 474 -11.06 15.23 5.47
CA GLY A 474 -11.33 13.82 5.17
C GLY A 474 -12.57 13.29 5.86
N LEU A 475 -13.58 14.13 6.12
CA LEU A 475 -14.85 13.77 6.76
C LEU A 475 -15.78 13.05 5.78
N THR A 476 -15.36 11.87 5.36
CA THR A 476 -16.13 10.97 4.48
C THR A 476 -16.94 9.97 5.29
N GLN A 477 -17.89 9.30 4.63
CA GLN A 477 -18.72 8.25 5.25
C GLN A 477 -17.88 7.08 5.80
N ASP A 478 -16.66 6.86 5.25
CA ASP A 478 -15.77 5.76 5.64
C ASP A 478 -14.88 6.13 6.84
N ASN A 479 -14.68 7.44 7.07
CA ASN A 479 -13.84 7.96 8.13
C ASN A 479 -14.63 8.42 9.38
N LEU A 480 -15.85 8.94 9.20
CA LEU A 480 -16.74 9.32 10.31
C LEU A 480 -18.21 9.29 9.88
N PRO A 481 -19.03 8.37 10.36
CA PRO A 481 -18.71 7.34 11.38
C PRO A 481 -17.78 6.27 10.85
N LYS A 482 -16.70 5.95 11.58
CA LYS A 482 -15.82 4.84 11.26
C LYS A 482 -16.37 3.57 11.89
N ILE A 483 -16.81 2.63 11.07
CA ILE A 483 -17.30 1.34 11.53
C ILE A 483 -16.13 0.35 11.44
N THR A 484 -15.64 -0.07 12.59
CA THR A 484 -14.60 -1.09 12.71
C THR A 484 -15.18 -2.36 13.30
N GLN A 485 -14.66 -3.49 12.88
CA GLN A 485 -14.85 -4.78 13.52
C GLN A 485 -13.49 -5.29 13.97
N ASN A 486 -13.45 -6.06 15.05
CA ASN A 486 -12.22 -6.73 15.44
C ASN A 486 -11.92 -7.84 14.43
N MET A 487 -10.99 -7.55 13.52
CA MET A 487 -10.45 -8.51 12.56
C MET A 487 -9.09 -9.07 13.01
N SER A 488 -8.79 -8.94 14.31
CA SER A 488 -7.62 -9.54 14.95
C SER A 488 -7.82 -11.05 15.12
N LEU A 489 -6.87 -11.69 15.80
CA LEU A 489 -6.98 -13.12 16.12
C LEU A 489 -8.25 -13.47 16.93
N LEU A 490 -8.92 -12.52 17.57
CA LEU A 490 -10.23 -12.69 18.22
C LEU A 490 -11.28 -11.79 17.56
N SER A 491 -12.30 -12.38 16.93
CA SER A 491 -13.43 -11.64 16.35
C SER A 491 -14.35 -11.08 17.44
N ASP A 492 -15.27 -10.17 17.07
CA ASP A 492 -16.26 -9.63 18.00
C ASP A 492 -17.17 -10.74 18.58
N GLU A 493 -17.56 -11.74 17.78
CA GLU A 493 -18.38 -12.86 18.23
C GLU A 493 -17.62 -13.75 19.26
N GLU A 494 -16.35 -14.00 19.03
CA GLU A 494 -15.51 -14.73 19.97
C GLU A 494 -15.32 -13.97 21.30
N ARG A 495 -15.20 -12.63 21.22
CA ARG A 495 -15.14 -11.76 22.39
C ARG A 495 -16.45 -11.77 23.18
N GLU A 496 -17.60 -11.83 22.52
CA GLU A 496 -18.90 -12.00 23.19
C GLU A 496 -18.96 -13.31 23.98
N VAL A 497 -18.51 -14.42 23.40
CA VAL A 497 -18.46 -15.72 24.06
C VAL A 497 -17.53 -15.67 25.28
N LEU A 498 -16.36 -15.08 25.14
CA LEU A 498 -15.39 -14.92 26.24
C LEU A 498 -15.97 -14.06 27.37
N ASN A 499 -16.61 -12.92 27.04
CA ASN A 499 -17.21 -12.02 28.02
C ASN A 499 -18.37 -12.64 28.80
N GLN A 500 -19.09 -13.62 28.23
CA GLN A 500 -20.15 -14.36 28.94
C GLN A 500 -19.62 -15.31 30.03
N THR A 501 -18.37 -15.74 29.91
CA THR A 501 -17.75 -16.70 30.85
C THR A 501 -16.91 -16.01 31.93
N THR A 502 -16.66 -14.69 31.79
CA THR A 502 -15.78 -13.92 32.69
C THR A 502 -16.58 -13.13 33.73
N GLN A 503 -15.89 -12.69 34.80
CA GLN A 503 -16.49 -11.88 35.85
C GLN A 503 -16.81 -10.46 35.36
N GLU A 504 -17.85 -9.85 35.95
CA GLU A 504 -18.21 -8.46 35.71
C GLU A 504 -17.02 -7.53 36.00
N GLY A 505 -16.61 -6.72 35.04
CA GLY A 505 -15.41 -5.86 35.11
C GLY A 505 -14.18 -6.41 34.39
N SER A 506 -14.15 -7.70 34.02
CA SER A 506 -13.05 -8.32 33.27
C SER A 506 -13.54 -8.69 31.86
N GLN A 507 -13.82 -7.69 31.03
CA GLN A 507 -14.41 -7.87 29.70
C GLN A 507 -13.52 -7.31 28.58
N LEU A 508 -13.46 -8.03 27.48
CA LEU A 508 -12.84 -7.57 26.24
C LEU A 508 -13.75 -6.57 25.52
N LEU A 509 -13.13 -5.62 24.84
CA LEU A 509 -13.86 -4.65 24.06
C LEU A 509 -14.42 -5.28 22.79
N ILE A 510 -15.71 -5.05 22.55
CA ILE A 510 -16.41 -5.43 21.33
C ILE A 510 -16.55 -4.19 20.46
N ALA A 511 -15.75 -4.11 19.38
CA ALA A 511 -15.67 -2.91 18.55
C ALA A 511 -17.01 -2.53 17.91
N SER A 512 -17.81 -3.50 17.48
CA SER A 512 -19.11 -3.27 16.88
C SER A 512 -20.11 -2.58 17.82
N HIS A 513 -20.06 -2.85 19.13
CA HIS A 513 -20.94 -2.23 20.12
C HIS A 513 -20.54 -0.79 20.44
N GLU A 514 -19.24 -0.51 20.45
CA GLU A 514 -18.71 0.80 20.83
C GLU A 514 -18.63 1.80 19.67
N ASN A 515 -18.64 1.34 18.44
CA ASN A 515 -18.45 2.20 17.25
C ASN A 515 -19.39 3.41 17.22
N LEU A 516 -20.69 3.19 17.42
CA LEU A 516 -21.67 4.27 17.34
C LEU A 516 -21.46 5.30 18.44
N LYS A 517 -21.26 4.86 19.68
CA LYS A 517 -21.01 5.73 20.84
C LYS A 517 -19.75 6.56 20.64
N LYS A 518 -18.66 5.89 20.20
CA LYS A 518 -17.37 6.54 19.92
C LYS A 518 -17.48 7.58 18.82
N ASN A 519 -18.07 7.22 17.67
CA ASN A 519 -18.20 8.13 16.54
C ASN A 519 -19.05 9.36 16.85
N ARG A 520 -20.15 9.19 17.60
CA ARG A 520 -20.99 10.31 18.06
C ARG A 520 -20.24 11.24 18.99
N TYR A 521 -19.51 10.69 19.95
CA TYR A 521 -18.67 11.48 20.84
C TYR A 521 -17.53 12.19 20.11
N THR A 522 -16.93 11.55 19.13
CA THR A 522 -15.90 12.16 18.26
C THR A 522 -16.49 13.35 17.50
N MET A 523 -17.65 13.19 16.88
CA MET A 523 -18.31 14.31 16.17
C MET A 523 -18.62 15.47 17.12
N LEU A 524 -19.13 15.17 18.30
CA LEU A 524 -19.39 16.17 19.34
C LEU A 524 -18.11 16.92 19.75
N SER A 525 -17.02 16.17 19.95
CA SER A 525 -15.71 16.75 20.31
C SER A 525 -15.16 17.62 19.17
N LEU A 526 -15.35 17.20 17.91
CA LEU A 526 -14.96 17.98 16.74
C LEU A 526 -15.69 19.31 16.67
N VAL A 527 -17.01 19.30 16.80
CA VAL A 527 -17.81 20.54 16.73
C VAL A 527 -17.41 21.53 17.81
N ASN A 528 -17.00 21.06 18.99
CA ASN A 528 -16.60 21.92 20.12
C ASN A 528 -15.09 22.15 20.21
N SER A 529 -14.31 21.74 19.22
CA SER A 529 -12.85 21.74 19.33
C SER A 529 -12.22 23.12 19.12
N ALA A 530 -12.83 23.97 18.29
CA ALA A 530 -12.31 25.29 17.93
C ALA A 530 -12.78 26.38 18.89
N LYS A 531 -11.94 27.42 19.05
CA LYS A 531 -12.29 28.63 19.82
C LYS A 531 -12.81 29.75 18.92
N LYS A 532 -12.34 29.87 17.70
CA LYS A 532 -12.70 30.96 16.77
C LYS A 532 -13.33 30.45 15.49
N GLN A 533 -12.73 29.44 14.84
CA GLN A 533 -13.25 28.91 13.59
C GLN A 533 -12.99 27.42 13.44
N LEU A 534 -14.00 26.71 12.98
CA LEU A 534 -13.95 25.30 12.59
C LEU A 534 -14.29 25.14 11.12
N VAL A 535 -13.45 24.44 10.39
CA VAL A 535 -13.71 24.00 9.02
C VAL A 535 -13.85 22.49 9.03
N LEU A 536 -14.97 22.00 8.56
CA LEU A 536 -15.26 20.58 8.36
C LEU A 536 -15.22 20.31 6.86
N ALA A 537 -14.29 19.47 6.39
CA ALA A 537 -14.09 19.26 4.96
C ALA A 537 -14.17 17.78 4.55
N ALA A 538 -14.72 17.56 3.36
CA ALA A 538 -14.79 16.24 2.77
C ALA A 538 -14.40 16.27 1.29
N PRO A 539 -13.50 15.39 0.84
CA PRO A 539 -13.17 15.22 -0.57
C PRO A 539 -14.21 14.29 -1.24
N SER A 540 -14.51 14.56 -2.52
CA SER A 540 -15.34 13.68 -3.35
C SER A 540 -14.60 12.45 -3.85
N LEU A 541 -13.26 12.51 -3.88
CA LEU A 541 -12.37 11.40 -4.24
C LEU A 541 -11.39 11.15 -3.09
N LEU A 542 -11.43 9.94 -2.54
CA LEU A 542 -10.53 9.47 -1.49
C LEU A 542 -9.70 8.31 -2.06
N ASN A 543 -8.36 8.46 -2.10
CA ASN A 543 -7.46 7.48 -2.72
C ASN A 543 -7.91 7.07 -4.14
N GLU A 544 -8.26 8.07 -4.97
CA GLU A 544 -8.75 7.93 -6.35
C GLU A 544 -10.14 7.25 -6.50
N ASN A 545 -10.77 6.84 -5.41
CA ASN A 545 -12.12 6.29 -5.41
C ASN A 545 -13.16 7.34 -5.05
N GLU A 546 -14.34 7.23 -5.64
CA GLU A 546 -15.48 8.09 -5.26
C GLU A 546 -15.84 7.88 -3.78
N SER A 547 -15.98 8.99 -3.06
CA SER A 547 -16.33 9.00 -1.66
C SER A 547 -17.47 9.99 -1.40
N LYS A 548 -18.31 9.64 -0.44
CA LYS A 548 -19.42 10.49 -0.01
C LYS A 548 -19.05 11.21 1.29
N GLU A 549 -19.57 12.43 1.46
CA GLU A 549 -19.46 13.16 2.71
C GLU A 549 -20.12 12.42 3.87
N SER A 550 -19.59 12.63 5.07
CA SER A 550 -20.16 12.12 6.32
C SER A 550 -21.62 12.53 6.51
N ALA A 551 -22.44 11.63 7.04
CA ALA A 551 -23.83 11.92 7.36
C ALA A 551 -23.98 13.12 8.32
N TYR A 552 -23.05 13.29 9.24
CA TYR A 552 -23.04 14.42 10.17
C TYR A 552 -22.90 15.79 9.46
N LEU A 553 -22.15 15.86 8.36
CA LEU A 553 -22.05 17.09 7.57
C LEU A 553 -23.38 17.45 6.91
N LYS A 554 -24.09 16.44 6.43
CA LYS A 554 -25.41 16.63 5.85
C LYS A 554 -26.42 17.11 6.89
N GLU A 555 -26.41 16.53 8.08
CA GLU A 555 -27.26 16.99 9.19
C GLU A 555 -27.01 18.47 9.56
N LEU A 556 -25.74 18.89 9.64
CA LEU A 556 -25.37 20.28 9.86
C LEU A 556 -25.89 21.20 8.74
N GLN A 557 -25.86 20.75 7.48
CA GLN A 557 -26.42 21.50 6.35
C GLN A 557 -27.96 21.65 6.49
N ASP A 558 -28.65 20.58 6.89
CA ASP A 558 -30.09 20.58 7.11
C ASP A 558 -30.49 21.55 8.25
N PHE A 559 -29.59 21.78 9.21
CA PHE A 559 -29.77 22.79 10.27
C PHE A 559 -29.42 24.22 9.84
N GLY A 560 -28.97 24.43 8.60
CA GLY A 560 -28.72 25.77 8.05
C GLY A 560 -27.25 26.21 8.01
N PHE A 561 -26.29 25.35 8.36
CA PHE A 561 -24.88 25.64 8.11
C PHE A 561 -24.57 25.52 6.64
N THR A 562 -23.78 26.45 6.11
CA THR A 562 -23.55 26.54 4.66
C THR A 562 -22.41 25.64 4.21
N LYS A 563 -22.70 24.84 3.19
CA LYS A 563 -21.69 24.10 2.44
C LYS A 563 -21.08 24.99 1.35
N PHE A 564 -19.76 25.08 1.34
CA PHE A 564 -18.98 25.77 0.33
C PHE A 564 -18.30 24.75 -0.58
N GLU A 565 -18.61 24.79 -1.86
CA GLU A 565 -17.83 24.07 -2.84
C GLU A 565 -16.51 24.81 -3.08
N LYS A 566 -15.42 24.20 -2.65
CA LYS A 566 -14.08 24.73 -2.80
C LYS A 566 -13.36 23.99 -3.93
N ARG A 567 -12.89 24.74 -4.92
CA ARG A 567 -12.12 24.22 -6.04
C ARG A 567 -10.92 25.11 -6.28
N ILE A 568 -9.83 24.48 -6.68
CA ILE A 568 -8.64 25.21 -7.11
C ILE A 568 -8.69 25.33 -8.63
N ASP A 569 -9.00 26.52 -9.10
CA ASP A 569 -8.94 26.81 -10.54
C ASP A 569 -7.50 27.13 -10.94
N ARG A 570 -6.80 26.13 -11.49
CA ARG A 570 -5.42 26.29 -11.96
C ARG A 570 -5.31 27.07 -13.27
N ARG A 571 -6.46 27.38 -13.91
CA ARG A 571 -6.53 28.18 -15.16
C ARG A 571 -6.54 29.67 -14.87
N ASN A 572 -6.99 30.07 -13.68
CA ASN A 572 -7.07 31.47 -13.25
C ASN A 572 -6.30 31.66 -11.94
N LEU A 573 -5.10 32.21 -12.03
CA LEU A 573 -4.33 32.58 -10.84
C LEU A 573 -4.85 33.90 -10.26
N SER A 574 -5.25 33.85 -9.01
CA SER A 574 -5.70 35.01 -8.24
C SER A 574 -4.73 35.35 -7.09
N LYS A 575 -5.00 36.42 -6.38
CA LYS A 575 -4.23 36.79 -5.19
C LYS A 575 -4.33 35.70 -4.11
N ASP A 576 -5.46 34.99 -4.05
CA ASP A 576 -5.73 33.96 -3.06
C ASP A 576 -4.93 32.67 -3.31
N ASP A 577 -4.36 32.54 -4.52
CA ASP A 577 -3.50 31.41 -4.88
C ASP A 577 -2.03 31.58 -4.45
N ILE A 578 -1.66 32.74 -3.94
CA ILE A 578 -0.30 33.03 -3.50
C ILE A 578 -0.14 32.60 -2.04
N GLY A 579 0.58 31.53 -1.81
CA GLY A 579 0.87 31.02 -0.45
C GLY A 579 2.33 31.23 -0.05
N SER A 580 3.25 30.74 -0.85
CA SER A 580 4.69 30.87 -0.70
C SER A 580 5.35 31.00 -2.07
N TYR A 581 6.66 31.26 -2.13
CA TYR A 581 7.38 31.26 -3.41
C TYR A 581 7.36 29.88 -4.08
N HIS A 582 7.46 28.81 -3.32
CA HIS A 582 7.40 27.44 -3.85
C HIS A 582 6.01 27.10 -4.38
N SER A 583 4.95 27.47 -3.66
CA SER A 583 3.58 27.24 -4.15
C SER A 583 3.26 28.10 -5.37
N LEU A 584 3.76 29.33 -5.42
CA LEU A 584 3.61 30.21 -6.59
C LEU A 584 4.32 29.64 -7.82
N LEU A 585 5.55 29.14 -7.67
CA LEU A 585 6.26 28.47 -8.75
C LEU A 585 5.47 27.30 -9.30
N SER A 586 4.96 26.43 -8.42
CA SER A 586 4.14 25.28 -8.81
C SER A 586 2.85 25.70 -9.53
N SER A 587 2.21 26.77 -9.06
CA SER A 587 0.99 27.31 -9.69
C SER A 587 1.28 27.90 -11.08
N LEU A 588 2.39 28.62 -11.25
CA LEU A 588 2.83 29.16 -12.55
C LEU A 588 3.19 28.03 -13.53
N VAL A 589 3.88 26.98 -13.06
CA VAL A 589 4.18 25.79 -13.87
C VAL A 589 2.89 25.11 -14.33
N ALA A 590 1.96 24.87 -13.40
CA ALA A 590 0.68 24.24 -13.72
C ALA A 590 -0.15 25.07 -14.71
N TYR A 591 -0.19 26.39 -14.53
CA TYR A 591 -0.84 27.31 -15.47
C TYR A 591 -0.23 27.21 -16.89
N HIS A 592 1.09 27.21 -16.97
CA HIS A 592 1.80 27.14 -18.25
C HIS A 592 1.60 25.79 -18.96
N GLN A 593 1.51 24.70 -18.22
CA GLN A 593 1.31 23.36 -18.79
C GLN A 593 -0.09 23.13 -19.39
N GLN A 594 -1.08 23.93 -19.04
CA GLN A 594 -2.44 23.79 -19.54
C GLN A 594 -2.64 24.32 -20.97
N GLY A 595 -1.64 24.98 -21.56
CA GLY A 595 -1.70 25.52 -22.91
C GLY A 595 -2.46 26.85 -23.03
N GLU A 596 -2.84 27.23 -24.26
CA GLU A 596 -3.58 28.48 -24.53
C GLU A 596 -4.96 28.40 -23.86
N THR A 597 -5.14 29.19 -22.81
CA THR A 597 -6.44 29.41 -22.16
C THR A 597 -6.99 30.77 -22.60
N GLU A 598 -8.30 30.90 -22.63
CA GLU A 598 -8.98 32.20 -22.83
C GLU A 598 -8.84 33.04 -21.52
N THR A 599 -7.65 33.55 -21.29
CA THR A 599 -7.33 34.35 -20.09
C THR A 599 -7.54 35.84 -20.43
N SER A 600 -8.19 36.58 -19.55
CA SER A 600 -8.39 38.01 -19.75
C SER A 600 -7.04 38.76 -19.83
N GLU A 601 -6.99 39.91 -20.52
CA GLU A 601 -5.76 40.71 -20.67
C GLU A 601 -5.22 41.22 -19.31
N GLN A 602 -6.10 41.42 -18.33
CA GLN A 602 -5.76 41.85 -16.98
C GLN A 602 -5.10 40.71 -16.21
N ASP A 603 -5.67 39.51 -16.29
CA ASP A 603 -5.13 38.31 -15.63
C ASP A 603 -3.80 37.91 -16.25
N LEU A 604 -3.63 37.99 -17.55
CA LEU A 604 -2.35 37.77 -18.24
C LEU A 604 -1.27 38.73 -17.75
N THR A 605 -1.62 39.99 -17.52
CA THR A 605 -0.69 41.02 -16.99
C THR A 605 -0.27 40.64 -15.56
N PHE A 606 -1.21 40.24 -14.72
CA PHE A 606 -0.95 39.76 -13.36
C PHE A 606 -0.02 38.53 -13.35
N ILE A 607 -0.31 37.52 -14.17
CA ILE A 607 0.52 36.32 -14.27
C ILE A 607 1.94 36.64 -14.77
N LYS A 608 2.09 37.53 -15.74
CA LYS A 608 3.40 38.00 -16.22
C LYS A 608 4.21 38.71 -15.12
N VAL A 609 3.54 39.47 -14.27
CA VAL A 609 4.19 40.12 -13.11
C VAL A 609 4.66 39.07 -12.11
N LEU A 610 3.80 38.11 -11.79
CA LEU A 610 4.16 37.02 -10.88
C LEU A 610 5.34 36.19 -11.41
N ALA A 611 5.31 35.83 -12.70
CA ALA A 611 6.39 35.10 -13.35
C ALA A 611 7.73 35.88 -13.30
N ARG A 612 7.68 37.20 -13.49
CA ARG A 612 8.88 38.07 -13.39
C ARG A 612 9.42 38.16 -11.96
N VAL A 613 8.55 38.24 -10.96
CA VAL A 613 8.94 38.22 -9.55
C VAL A 613 9.60 36.90 -9.21
N MET A 614 9.01 35.79 -9.69
CA MET A 614 9.56 34.43 -9.47
C MET A 614 10.93 34.28 -10.16
N GLY A 615 11.07 34.74 -11.43
CA GLY A 615 12.35 34.68 -12.14
C GLY A 615 13.47 35.40 -11.37
N ARG A 616 13.22 36.61 -10.89
CA ARG A 616 14.20 37.35 -10.05
C ARG A 616 14.55 36.56 -8.77
N LYS A 617 13.55 35.94 -8.13
CA LYS A 617 13.79 35.18 -6.91
C LYS A 617 14.64 33.93 -7.15
N LEU A 618 14.46 33.27 -8.29
CA LEU A 618 15.31 32.15 -8.70
C LEU A 618 16.74 32.61 -9.03
N GLU A 619 16.89 33.70 -9.77
CA GLU A 619 18.19 34.28 -10.06
C GLU A 619 18.95 34.67 -8.79
N ASP A 620 18.27 35.32 -7.80
CA ASP A 620 18.85 35.67 -6.51
C ASP A 620 19.36 34.43 -5.71
N GLN A 621 18.76 33.25 -5.96
CA GLN A 621 19.18 31.99 -5.39
C GLN A 621 20.21 31.24 -6.24
N GLY A 622 20.64 31.79 -7.36
CA GLY A 622 21.56 31.13 -8.29
C GLY A 622 20.94 29.96 -9.06
N LEU A 623 19.61 29.92 -9.16
CA LEU A 623 18.87 28.90 -9.88
C LEU A 623 18.47 29.42 -11.26
N ASP A 624 18.61 28.58 -12.27
CA ASP A 624 18.13 28.88 -13.60
C ASP A 624 16.60 28.89 -13.66
N ASN A 625 16.03 29.75 -14.50
CA ASN A 625 14.61 29.70 -14.78
C ASN A 625 14.25 28.33 -15.34
N PRO A 626 13.25 27.62 -14.79
CA PRO A 626 12.89 26.31 -15.30
C PRO A 626 12.42 26.45 -16.76
N VAL A 627 13.12 25.77 -17.65
CA VAL A 627 12.64 25.58 -19.03
C VAL A 627 11.46 24.63 -18.95
N LEU A 628 10.26 25.20 -18.99
CA LEU A 628 9.04 24.38 -18.98
C LEU A 628 8.96 23.61 -20.31
N PRO A 629 8.81 22.29 -20.27
CA PRO A 629 8.69 21.50 -21.48
C PRO A 629 7.40 21.93 -22.21
N THR A 630 7.56 22.57 -23.35
CA THR A 630 6.44 22.70 -24.30
C THR A 630 6.04 21.31 -24.76
N SER A 631 4.76 21.12 -25.09
CA SER A 631 4.29 19.86 -25.69
C SER A 631 5.29 19.38 -26.73
N PRO A 632 5.74 18.14 -26.70
CA PRO A 632 6.73 17.66 -27.63
C PRO A 632 6.20 17.84 -29.05
N LYS A 633 6.79 18.76 -29.79
CA LYS A 633 6.52 18.87 -31.24
C LYS A 633 7.02 17.58 -31.87
N SER A 634 6.22 17.00 -32.78
CA SER A 634 6.67 15.86 -33.56
C SER A 634 8.00 16.24 -34.24
N LYS A 635 9.07 15.54 -33.90
CA LYS A 635 10.38 15.72 -34.49
C LYS A 635 10.58 14.63 -35.53
N THR A 636 10.88 15.02 -36.75
CA THR A 636 11.39 14.06 -37.75
C THR A 636 12.83 13.75 -37.44
N LEU A 637 13.21 12.49 -37.59
CA LEU A 637 14.60 12.10 -37.50
C LEU A 637 15.42 12.72 -38.64
N ALA A 638 16.64 13.15 -38.34
CA ALA A 638 17.56 13.61 -39.39
C ALA A 638 17.85 12.50 -40.41
N THR A 639 18.02 12.84 -41.67
CA THR A 639 18.27 11.88 -42.75
C THR A 639 19.46 10.98 -42.43
N GLU A 640 20.54 11.52 -41.86
CA GLU A 640 21.73 10.79 -41.47
C GLU A 640 21.44 9.74 -40.36
N THR A 641 20.56 10.10 -39.41
CA THR A 641 20.12 9.17 -38.39
C THR A 641 19.25 8.06 -38.97
N LEU A 642 18.34 8.39 -39.90
CA LEU A 642 17.53 7.39 -40.58
C LEU A 642 18.38 6.44 -41.44
N GLU A 643 19.40 6.93 -42.13
CA GLU A 643 20.31 6.13 -42.92
C GLU A 643 21.19 5.21 -42.04
N ALA A 644 21.57 5.69 -40.85
CA ALA A 644 22.31 4.89 -39.88
C ALA A 644 21.45 3.77 -39.26
N LEU A 645 20.19 4.06 -38.93
CA LEU A 645 19.24 3.10 -38.39
C LEU A 645 18.71 2.12 -39.46
N TYR A 646 18.55 2.57 -40.66
CA TYR A 646 17.97 1.83 -41.80
C TYR A 646 18.83 1.99 -43.05
N PRO A 647 20.04 1.38 -43.09
CA PRO A 647 20.91 1.45 -44.25
C PRO A 647 20.17 1.05 -45.54
N GLN A 648 20.39 1.76 -46.63
CA GLN A 648 19.64 1.55 -47.91
C GLN A 648 19.90 0.18 -48.57
N ASP A 649 20.98 -0.46 -48.21
CA ASP A 649 21.38 -1.79 -48.69
C ASP A 649 20.81 -2.96 -47.83
N GLN A 650 20.05 -2.66 -46.80
CA GLN A 650 19.47 -3.69 -45.90
C GLN A 650 17.96 -3.80 -46.09
N ASP A 651 17.48 -5.03 -46.00
CA ASP A 651 16.05 -5.36 -46.02
C ASP A 651 15.40 -5.01 -44.67
N PHE A 652 14.08 -4.76 -44.71
CA PHE A 652 13.29 -4.49 -43.50
C PHE A 652 12.70 -5.76 -42.91
N TYR A 653 12.80 -5.86 -41.58
CA TYR A 653 12.16 -6.92 -40.82
C TYR A 653 11.17 -6.33 -39.80
N LEU A 654 9.91 -6.69 -39.98
CA LEU A 654 8.82 -6.27 -39.08
C LEU A 654 8.24 -7.45 -38.32
N SER A 655 7.82 -7.23 -37.06
CA SER A 655 6.97 -8.16 -36.33
C SER A 655 5.51 -7.71 -36.38
N THR A 656 4.58 -8.64 -36.24
CA THR A 656 3.13 -8.30 -36.18
C THR A 656 2.83 -7.36 -35.00
N SER A 657 3.46 -7.57 -33.84
CA SER A 657 3.35 -6.70 -32.67
C SER A 657 3.94 -5.31 -32.92
N GLY A 658 5.10 -5.26 -33.60
CA GLY A 658 5.72 -3.99 -33.96
C GLY A 658 4.85 -3.18 -34.94
N LEU A 659 4.26 -3.84 -35.92
CA LEU A 659 3.34 -3.18 -36.85
C LEU A 659 2.10 -2.61 -36.12
N THR A 660 1.52 -3.39 -35.22
CA THR A 660 0.37 -2.95 -34.40
C THR A 660 0.75 -1.74 -33.51
N GLU A 661 1.94 -1.79 -32.89
CA GLU A 661 2.41 -0.69 -32.06
C GLU A 661 2.69 0.58 -32.87
N PHE A 662 3.21 0.46 -34.09
CA PHE A 662 3.41 1.59 -34.99
C PHE A 662 2.09 2.32 -35.28
N TYR A 663 1.05 1.58 -35.68
CA TYR A 663 -0.26 2.18 -35.90
C TYR A 663 -0.95 2.72 -34.65
N ARG A 664 -0.61 2.16 -33.49
CA ARG A 664 -1.12 2.64 -32.19
C ARG A 664 -0.44 3.94 -31.77
N ASN A 665 0.89 3.97 -31.82
CA ASN A 665 1.71 5.10 -31.42
C ASN A 665 3.12 4.98 -32.02
N GLU A 666 3.43 5.83 -33.02
CA GLU A 666 4.72 5.83 -33.69
C GLU A 666 5.91 6.09 -32.75
N TYR A 667 5.71 6.93 -31.73
CA TYR A 667 6.76 7.23 -30.75
C TYR A 667 7.04 6.03 -29.84
N SER A 668 6.02 5.32 -29.40
CA SER A 668 6.19 4.08 -28.64
C SER A 668 6.88 2.99 -29.47
N TYR A 669 6.52 2.88 -30.76
CA TYR A 669 7.24 2.00 -31.70
C TYR A 669 8.71 2.37 -31.80
N PHE A 670 9.04 3.65 -31.96
CA PHE A 670 10.41 4.13 -32.02
C PHE A 670 11.20 3.75 -30.76
N LEU A 671 10.65 3.97 -29.57
CA LEU A 671 11.31 3.62 -28.31
C LEU A 671 11.53 2.11 -28.18
N ARG A 672 10.52 1.30 -28.45
CA ARG A 672 10.55 -0.15 -28.19
C ARG A 672 11.27 -0.95 -29.29
N TYR A 673 11.00 -0.63 -30.55
CA TYR A 673 11.45 -1.46 -31.68
C TYR A 673 12.66 -0.88 -32.42
N VAL A 674 12.84 0.44 -32.40
CA VAL A 674 13.98 1.08 -33.03
C VAL A 674 15.14 1.27 -32.05
N LEU A 675 14.87 1.86 -30.88
CA LEU A 675 15.88 2.03 -29.82
C LEU A 675 16.07 0.79 -28.94
N GLY A 676 15.15 -0.17 -28.99
CA GLY A 676 15.23 -1.41 -28.21
C GLY A 676 15.05 -1.21 -26.71
N LEU A 677 14.38 -0.14 -26.28
CA LEU A 677 14.08 0.09 -24.88
C LEU A 677 13.10 -0.97 -24.38
N GLN A 678 13.46 -1.60 -23.30
CA GLN A 678 12.64 -2.63 -22.66
C GLN A 678 12.23 -2.15 -21.26
N GLU A 679 10.99 -2.47 -20.87
CA GLU A 679 10.56 -2.31 -19.48
C GLU A 679 11.33 -3.29 -18.61
N GLU A 680 11.68 -2.88 -17.40
CA GLU A 680 12.30 -3.75 -16.42
C GLU A 680 11.39 -4.95 -16.13
N LEU A 681 11.92 -6.14 -16.28
CA LEU A 681 11.23 -7.37 -15.89
C LEU A 681 11.16 -7.40 -14.36
N ARG A 682 9.97 -7.20 -13.81
CA ARG A 682 9.73 -7.39 -12.39
C ARG A 682 9.38 -8.87 -12.16
N LEU A 683 10.03 -9.50 -11.17
CA LEU A 683 9.72 -10.85 -10.71
C LEU A 683 8.42 -10.88 -9.89
N ARG A 684 7.35 -10.30 -10.44
CA ARG A 684 6.02 -10.36 -9.86
C ARG A 684 5.07 -11.08 -10.82
N PRO A 685 4.10 -11.84 -10.29
CA PRO A 685 3.03 -12.36 -11.12
C PRO A 685 2.32 -11.20 -11.82
N ASP A 686 2.44 -11.11 -13.13
CA ASP A 686 1.77 -10.13 -13.98
C ASP A 686 1.10 -10.85 -15.16
N ALA A 687 0.27 -10.11 -15.91
CA ALA A 687 -0.47 -10.68 -17.04
C ALA A 687 0.46 -11.31 -18.11
N ARG A 688 1.69 -10.79 -18.27
CA ARG A 688 2.67 -11.32 -19.20
C ARG A 688 3.27 -12.63 -18.71
N SER A 689 3.68 -12.70 -17.43
CA SER A 689 4.19 -13.94 -16.85
C SER A 689 3.13 -15.03 -16.78
N HIS A 690 1.86 -14.66 -16.52
CA HIS A 690 0.72 -15.59 -16.58
C HIS A 690 0.55 -16.18 -17.98
N GLY A 691 0.55 -15.32 -18.99
CA GLY A 691 0.49 -15.76 -20.39
C GLY A 691 1.65 -16.68 -20.76
N ASN A 692 2.88 -16.29 -20.45
CA ASN A 692 4.08 -17.09 -20.72
C ASN A 692 4.04 -18.47 -20.03
N PHE A 693 3.56 -18.53 -18.79
CA PHE A 693 3.42 -19.77 -18.04
C PHE A 693 2.42 -20.74 -18.73
N LEU A 694 1.24 -20.24 -19.08
CA LEU A 694 0.23 -21.04 -19.76
C LEU A 694 0.66 -21.47 -21.18
N HIS A 695 1.23 -20.55 -21.97
CA HIS A 695 1.79 -20.88 -23.28
C HIS A 695 2.86 -21.97 -23.18
N ARG A 696 3.76 -21.89 -22.19
CA ARG A 696 4.81 -22.90 -22.00
C ARG A 696 4.24 -24.27 -21.62
N ILE A 697 3.18 -24.33 -20.84
CA ILE A 697 2.49 -25.59 -20.49
C ILE A 697 1.91 -26.22 -21.76
N PHE A 698 1.17 -25.46 -22.58
CA PHE A 698 0.56 -26.01 -23.79
C PHE A 698 1.57 -26.39 -24.83
N GLU A 699 2.60 -25.57 -25.06
CA GLU A 699 3.73 -25.91 -25.94
C GLU A 699 4.33 -27.29 -25.59
N ARG A 700 4.59 -27.54 -24.28
CA ARG A 700 5.14 -28.81 -23.83
C ARG A 700 4.16 -29.96 -23.95
N ALA A 701 2.92 -29.75 -23.53
CA ALA A 701 1.88 -30.78 -23.58
C ALA A 701 1.70 -31.32 -25.00
N MET A 702 1.83 -30.47 -26.00
CA MET A 702 1.69 -30.83 -27.40
C MET A 702 2.95 -31.48 -28.00
N LYS A 703 4.14 -31.12 -27.53
CA LYS A 703 5.39 -31.74 -27.94
C LYS A 703 5.63 -33.15 -27.38
N LEU A 704 4.92 -33.54 -26.35
CA LEU A 704 5.00 -34.87 -25.77
C LEU A 704 4.38 -35.92 -26.71
N PRO A 705 4.89 -37.19 -26.72
CA PRO A 705 4.43 -38.22 -27.64
C PRO A 705 2.93 -38.44 -27.61
N ALA A 706 2.32 -38.52 -28.79
CA ALA A 706 0.86 -38.66 -28.97
C ALA A 706 0.31 -40.02 -28.53
N ASP A 707 1.15 -41.02 -28.28
CA ASP A 707 0.76 -42.31 -27.73
C ASP A 707 0.31 -42.25 -26.26
N THR A 708 0.63 -41.17 -25.57
CA THR A 708 0.20 -40.88 -24.20
C THR A 708 -1.09 -40.05 -24.21
N SER A 709 -2.05 -40.36 -23.29
CA SER A 709 -3.29 -39.58 -23.19
C SER A 709 -3.01 -38.11 -22.97
N PHE A 710 -3.83 -37.21 -23.54
CA PHE A 710 -3.65 -35.78 -23.45
C PHE A 710 -3.61 -35.31 -21.99
N ASP A 711 -4.43 -35.89 -21.13
CA ASP A 711 -4.44 -35.52 -19.70
C ASP A 711 -3.09 -35.80 -19.02
N ARG A 712 -2.45 -36.94 -19.32
CA ARG A 712 -1.12 -37.25 -18.78
C ARG A 712 -0.04 -36.33 -19.33
N ARG A 713 -0.13 -35.98 -20.61
CA ARG A 713 0.80 -35.01 -21.24
C ARG A 713 0.68 -33.64 -20.58
N LEU A 714 -0.56 -33.21 -20.31
CA LEU A 714 -0.84 -31.94 -19.65
C LEU A 714 -0.26 -31.92 -18.23
N GLU A 715 -0.51 -32.96 -17.44
CA GLU A 715 0.03 -33.08 -16.08
C GLU A 715 1.57 -33.06 -16.05
N GLN A 716 2.18 -33.79 -16.99
CA GLN A 716 3.64 -33.78 -17.12
C GLN A 716 4.17 -32.38 -17.49
N ALA A 717 3.52 -31.71 -18.45
CA ALA A 717 3.89 -30.37 -18.89
C ALA A 717 3.75 -29.35 -17.75
N ILE A 718 2.67 -29.43 -16.96
CA ILE A 718 2.45 -28.60 -15.76
C ILE A 718 3.59 -28.80 -14.76
N SER A 719 3.90 -30.07 -14.46
CA SER A 719 4.97 -30.40 -13.50
C SER A 719 6.34 -29.87 -13.95
N GLU A 720 6.69 -30.09 -15.19
CA GLU A 720 7.98 -29.66 -15.75
C GLU A 720 8.10 -28.14 -15.84
N THR A 721 7.05 -27.46 -16.31
CA THR A 721 7.01 -25.99 -16.41
C THR A 721 7.07 -25.34 -15.03
N SER A 722 6.35 -25.91 -14.05
CA SER A 722 6.39 -25.44 -12.67
C SER A 722 7.77 -25.56 -12.00
N GLN A 723 8.65 -26.38 -12.54
CA GLN A 723 10.02 -26.57 -12.04
C GLN A 723 11.04 -25.70 -12.77
N GLU A 724 10.67 -24.95 -13.79
CA GLU A 724 11.56 -23.99 -14.43
C GLU A 724 11.93 -22.87 -13.46
N ARG A 725 13.22 -22.52 -13.42
CA ARG A 725 13.76 -21.50 -12.50
C ARG A 725 13.03 -20.16 -12.59
N GLU A 726 12.65 -19.76 -13.80
CA GLU A 726 11.92 -18.53 -14.05
C GLU A 726 10.57 -18.54 -13.32
N PHE A 727 9.76 -19.57 -13.52
CA PHE A 727 8.43 -19.65 -12.92
C PHE A 727 8.46 -19.98 -11.41
N GLN A 728 9.47 -20.72 -10.96
CA GLN A 728 9.69 -20.88 -9.52
C GLN A 728 9.98 -19.53 -8.86
N ALA A 729 10.84 -18.71 -9.47
CA ALA A 729 11.17 -17.40 -8.93
C ALA A 729 9.94 -16.47 -8.85
N ILE A 730 9.03 -16.54 -9.83
CA ILE A 730 7.84 -15.70 -9.88
C ILE A 730 6.76 -16.17 -8.87
N TYR A 731 6.51 -17.49 -8.79
CA TYR A 731 5.34 -18.02 -8.09
C TYR A 731 5.62 -18.63 -6.71
N GLN A 732 6.87 -18.68 -6.24
CA GLN A 732 7.19 -19.15 -4.89
C GLN A 732 7.41 -18.04 -3.87
N GLU A 733 7.46 -16.79 -4.30
CA GLU A 733 7.93 -15.68 -3.48
C GLU A 733 6.93 -15.27 -2.38
N SER A 734 5.63 -15.38 -2.63
CA SER A 734 4.59 -15.02 -1.68
C SER A 734 3.42 -15.98 -1.71
N LEU A 735 2.58 -15.99 -0.66
CA LEU A 735 1.35 -16.78 -0.63
C LEU A 735 0.37 -16.35 -1.74
N GLU A 736 0.33 -15.05 -2.05
CA GLU A 736 -0.46 -14.51 -3.16
C GLU A 736 0.02 -15.04 -4.51
N ALA A 737 1.34 -15.08 -4.74
CA ALA A 737 1.91 -15.64 -5.96
C ALA A 737 1.65 -17.15 -6.07
N GLN A 738 1.67 -17.89 -4.96
CA GLN A 738 1.32 -19.31 -4.92
C GLN A 738 -0.17 -19.52 -5.24
N LEU A 739 -1.05 -18.73 -4.65
CA LEU A 739 -2.49 -18.76 -4.96
C LEU A 739 -2.74 -18.45 -6.44
N THR A 740 -2.08 -17.42 -6.97
CA THR A 740 -2.17 -17.08 -8.40
C THR A 740 -1.74 -18.25 -9.28
N LYS A 741 -0.67 -18.97 -8.90
CA LYS A 741 -0.25 -20.17 -9.62
C LYS A 741 -1.35 -21.24 -9.63
N GLU A 742 -1.97 -21.54 -8.49
CA GLU A 742 -3.07 -22.53 -8.41
C GLU A 742 -4.23 -22.13 -9.34
N VAL A 743 -4.62 -20.86 -9.35
CA VAL A 743 -5.62 -20.35 -10.30
C VAL A 743 -5.20 -20.58 -11.76
N LEU A 744 -3.92 -20.33 -12.10
CA LEU A 744 -3.41 -20.58 -13.44
C LEU A 744 -3.40 -22.08 -13.81
N LEU A 745 -3.20 -22.96 -12.82
CA LEU A 745 -3.31 -24.41 -13.05
C LEU A 745 -4.76 -24.81 -13.33
N ASP A 746 -5.73 -24.24 -12.64
CA ASP A 746 -7.16 -24.44 -12.92
C ASP A 746 -7.51 -23.97 -14.35
N VAL A 747 -6.99 -22.82 -14.77
CA VAL A 747 -7.11 -22.31 -16.15
C VAL A 747 -6.50 -23.28 -17.15
N ALA A 748 -5.31 -23.83 -16.86
CA ALA A 748 -4.67 -24.81 -17.72
C ALA A 748 -5.50 -26.09 -17.87
N HIS A 749 -6.09 -26.58 -16.79
CA HIS A 749 -6.98 -27.74 -16.82
C HIS A 749 -8.27 -27.47 -17.61
N ALA A 750 -8.89 -26.29 -17.41
CA ALA A 750 -10.09 -25.88 -18.15
C ALA A 750 -9.82 -25.78 -19.66
N THR A 751 -8.73 -25.11 -20.03
CA THR A 751 -8.31 -24.99 -21.45
C THR A 751 -7.95 -26.36 -22.02
N GLY A 752 -7.28 -27.21 -21.27
CA GLY A 752 -6.96 -28.58 -21.65
C GLY A 752 -8.21 -29.43 -21.90
N HIS A 753 -9.27 -29.23 -21.12
CA HIS A 753 -10.56 -29.86 -21.33
C HIS A 753 -11.16 -29.50 -22.71
N ILE A 754 -11.09 -28.22 -23.09
CA ILE A 754 -11.54 -27.75 -24.41
C ILE A 754 -10.73 -28.40 -25.53
N LEU A 755 -9.40 -28.37 -25.40
CA LEU A 755 -8.50 -28.94 -26.40
C LEU A 755 -8.71 -30.44 -26.63
N ARG A 756 -9.03 -31.19 -25.58
CA ARG A 756 -9.35 -32.63 -25.68
C ARG A 756 -10.61 -32.91 -26.48
N HIS A 757 -11.60 -32.04 -26.44
CA HIS A 757 -12.88 -32.21 -27.14
C HIS A 757 -12.87 -31.78 -28.61
N ASN A 758 -11.71 -31.36 -29.12
CA ASN A 758 -11.54 -30.84 -30.46
C ASN A 758 -11.40 -32.03 -31.47
N ALA A 759 -12.51 -32.70 -31.76
CA ALA A 759 -12.49 -33.95 -32.51
C ALA A 759 -12.25 -33.76 -34.03
N GLU A 760 -12.66 -32.60 -34.58
CA GLU A 760 -12.69 -32.34 -36.03
C GLU A 760 -11.38 -31.79 -36.59
N ILE A 761 -10.48 -31.36 -35.71
CA ILE A 761 -9.17 -30.78 -36.05
C ILE A 761 -8.02 -31.64 -35.58
N GLU A 762 -6.90 -31.48 -36.27
CA GLU A 762 -5.62 -32.05 -35.91
C GLU A 762 -4.59 -30.93 -35.85
N THR A 763 -3.88 -30.77 -34.75
CA THR A 763 -2.73 -29.84 -34.63
C THR A 763 -1.56 -30.40 -35.40
N ILE A 764 -1.12 -29.66 -36.41
CA ILE A 764 -0.02 -30.07 -37.29
C ILE A 764 1.29 -29.42 -36.93
N GLN A 765 1.24 -28.22 -36.35
CA GLN A 765 2.45 -27.51 -35.96
C GLN A 765 2.16 -26.58 -34.79
N GLU A 766 3.11 -26.50 -33.87
CA GLU A 766 3.11 -25.56 -32.75
C GLU A 766 4.33 -24.67 -32.81
N GLU A 767 4.16 -23.43 -32.31
CA GLU A 767 5.23 -22.46 -32.29
C GLU A 767 5.89 -22.26 -33.67
N ALA A 768 5.08 -22.25 -34.70
CA ALA A 768 5.53 -22.17 -36.10
C ALA A 768 6.12 -20.80 -36.39
N VAL A 769 7.42 -20.77 -36.72
CA VAL A 769 8.11 -19.54 -37.11
C VAL A 769 7.92 -19.34 -38.61
N PHE A 770 7.48 -18.17 -39.00
CA PHE A 770 7.32 -17.76 -40.41
C PHE A 770 8.16 -16.51 -40.72
N GLY A 771 8.33 -16.23 -42.01
CA GLY A 771 9.03 -15.04 -42.48
C GLY A 771 10.53 -15.28 -42.72
N GLY A 772 10.91 -16.40 -43.28
CA GLY A 772 12.28 -16.66 -43.79
C GLY A 772 12.64 -15.70 -44.96
N LYS A 773 13.92 -15.67 -45.33
CA LYS A 773 14.43 -14.80 -46.42
C LYS A 773 13.97 -15.19 -47.82
N GLU A 774 13.25 -16.29 -48.01
CA GLU A 774 12.96 -16.86 -49.30
C GLU A 774 11.91 -16.05 -50.09
N GLN A 775 10.97 -15.36 -49.41
CA GLN A 775 9.97 -14.53 -50.09
C GLN A 775 9.63 -13.26 -49.27
N ALA A 776 9.86 -12.08 -49.90
CA ALA A 776 9.50 -10.82 -49.31
C ALA A 776 7.97 -10.66 -49.11
N PHE A 777 7.52 -10.10 -48.01
CA PHE A 777 6.12 -9.81 -47.76
C PHE A 777 5.59 -8.73 -48.70
N VAL A 778 6.38 -7.68 -48.88
CA VAL A 778 6.17 -6.64 -49.87
C VAL A 778 7.50 -6.07 -50.31
N GLN A 779 7.58 -5.57 -51.54
CA GLN A 779 8.69 -4.77 -52.06
C GLN A 779 8.29 -3.31 -52.12
N LEU A 780 9.10 -2.45 -51.54
CA LEU A 780 8.89 -1.01 -51.55
C LEU A 780 9.26 -0.42 -52.95
N GLU A 781 8.76 0.77 -53.25
CA GLU A 781 9.04 1.48 -54.54
C GLU A 781 10.54 1.70 -54.76
N ASN A 782 11.33 1.84 -53.72
CA ASN A 782 12.80 1.96 -53.80
C ASN A 782 13.53 0.63 -53.97
N GLY A 783 12.81 -0.48 -54.19
CA GLY A 783 13.36 -1.80 -54.45
C GLY A 783 13.72 -2.62 -53.19
N ARG A 784 13.55 -2.07 -52.01
CA ARG A 784 13.83 -2.78 -50.73
C ARG A 784 12.75 -3.80 -50.40
N ASN A 785 13.17 -4.92 -49.88
CA ASN A 785 12.24 -5.93 -49.44
C ASN A 785 11.84 -5.74 -47.97
N VAL A 786 10.57 -5.97 -47.69
CA VAL A 786 10.02 -6.01 -46.34
C VAL A 786 9.64 -7.44 -46.02
N TYR A 787 10.19 -7.95 -44.93
CA TYR A 787 9.88 -9.27 -44.38
C TYR A 787 9.08 -9.09 -43.12
N VAL A 788 7.98 -9.83 -43.00
CA VAL A 788 7.22 -9.91 -41.73
C VAL A 788 7.59 -11.22 -41.07
N ARG A 789 8.17 -11.12 -39.88
CA ARG A 789 8.56 -12.26 -39.04
C ARG A 789 7.60 -12.40 -37.90
N GLY A 790 7.29 -13.63 -37.56
CA GLY A 790 6.44 -13.92 -36.44
C GLY A 790 6.47 -15.39 -36.08
N LYS A 791 5.75 -15.69 -35.05
CA LYS A 791 5.57 -17.03 -34.52
C LYS A 791 4.09 -17.24 -34.30
N VAL A 792 3.55 -18.30 -34.87
CA VAL A 792 2.17 -18.71 -34.72
C VAL A 792 2.12 -19.73 -33.60
N ASP A 793 1.28 -19.53 -32.61
CA ASP A 793 1.23 -20.44 -31.45
C ASP A 793 0.84 -21.86 -31.87
N ARG A 794 -0.17 -21.98 -32.75
CA ARG A 794 -0.62 -23.30 -33.25
C ARG A 794 -1.20 -23.21 -34.64
N ILE A 795 -0.89 -24.19 -35.49
CA ILE A 795 -1.50 -24.42 -36.78
C ILE A 795 -2.25 -25.73 -36.74
N ASP A 796 -3.54 -25.67 -37.05
CA ASP A 796 -4.46 -26.79 -37.07
C ASP A 796 -4.88 -27.13 -38.51
N ARG A 797 -5.26 -28.39 -38.76
CA ARG A 797 -5.79 -28.90 -40.01
C ARG A 797 -7.14 -29.54 -39.77
N LEU A 798 -8.08 -29.27 -40.65
CA LEU A 798 -9.37 -30.00 -40.66
C LEU A 798 -9.18 -31.41 -41.21
N LYS A 799 -9.69 -32.42 -40.46
CA LYS A 799 -9.63 -33.84 -40.90
C LYS A 799 -10.46 -34.10 -42.13
N THR A 800 -11.47 -33.29 -42.38
CA THR A 800 -12.48 -33.48 -43.46
C THR A 800 -12.06 -32.82 -44.77
N SER A 801 -11.35 -31.68 -44.76
CA SER A 801 -11.03 -30.91 -45.96
C SER A 801 -9.54 -30.60 -46.15
N GLU A 802 -8.67 -31.03 -45.24
CA GLU A 802 -7.23 -30.69 -45.27
C GLU A 802 -6.93 -29.18 -45.15
N ALA A 803 -7.95 -28.36 -44.98
CA ALA A 803 -7.81 -26.92 -44.82
C ALA A 803 -7.11 -26.61 -43.50
N ILE A 804 -6.22 -25.62 -43.52
CA ILE A 804 -5.46 -25.20 -42.33
C ILE A 804 -6.05 -23.96 -41.67
N GLY A 805 -5.86 -23.86 -40.36
CA GLY A 805 -6.25 -22.70 -39.57
C GLY A 805 -5.18 -22.35 -38.56
N VAL A 806 -5.21 -21.09 -38.14
CA VAL A 806 -4.25 -20.53 -37.18
C VAL A 806 -4.94 -20.28 -35.88
N VAL A 807 -4.32 -20.71 -34.79
CA VAL A 807 -4.79 -20.43 -33.43
C VAL A 807 -3.72 -19.65 -32.67
N ASP A 808 -4.14 -18.60 -32.00
CA ASP A 808 -3.33 -17.79 -31.12
C ASP A 808 -3.94 -17.76 -29.73
N TYR A 809 -3.18 -18.14 -28.72
CA TYR A 809 -3.61 -18.21 -27.35
C TYR A 809 -3.64 -16.83 -26.71
N LYS A 810 -4.71 -16.49 -25.99
CA LYS A 810 -4.86 -15.21 -25.29
C LYS A 810 -5.24 -15.43 -23.83
N SER A 811 -4.53 -14.77 -22.93
CA SER A 811 -4.82 -14.78 -21.48
C SER A 811 -6.01 -13.91 -21.07
N SER A 812 -6.63 -13.20 -22.01
CA SER A 812 -7.81 -12.36 -21.79
C SER A 812 -8.76 -12.43 -22.96
N LEU A 813 -10.04 -12.11 -22.72
CA LEU A 813 -11.07 -12.10 -23.76
C LEU A 813 -10.65 -11.20 -24.92
N THR A 814 -10.35 -11.80 -26.05
CA THR A 814 -9.90 -11.11 -27.24
C THR A 814 -10.81 -11.49 -28.40
N GLN A 815 -11.43 -10.49 -29.02
CA GLN A 815 -12.29 -10.68 -30.20
C GLN A 815 -11.63 -10.01 -31.39
N PHE A 816 -11.80 -10.62 -32.58
CA PHE A 816 -11.41 -9.97 -33.82
C PHE A 816 -12.33 -8.79 -34.08
N ASN A 817 -11.74 -7.61 -34.26
CA ASN A 817 -12.46 -6.37 -34.49
C ASN A 817 -12.10 -5.82 -35.87
N PHE A 818 -13.05 -5.84 -36.82
CA PHE A 818 -12.82 -5.43 -38.19
C PHE A 818 -12.45 -3.94 -38.31
N PRO A 819 -13.11 -2.99 -37.61
CA PRO A 819 -12.67 -1.59 -37.60
C PRO A 819 -11.23 -1.39 -37.11
N LEU A 820 -10.81 -2.10 -36.05
CA LEU A 820 -9.44 -2.05 -35.59
C LEU A 820 -8.46 -2.67 -36.58
N PHE A 821 -8.85 -3.78 -37.21
CA PHE A 821 -8.05 -4.37 -38.29
C PHE A 821 -7.84 -3.40 -39.46
N TYR A 822 -8.92 -2.77 -39.93
CA TYR A 822 -8.87 -1.79 -41.02
C TYR A 822 -7.91 -0.62 -40.70
N ASN A 823 -7.82 -0.22 -39.45
CA ASN A 823 -6.91 0.82 -38.98
C ASN A 823 -5.52 0.29 -38.55
N GLY A 824 -5.18 -0.96 -38.81
CA GLY A 824 -3.87 -1.55 -38.50
C GLY A 824 -3.68 -1.99 -37.01
N LEU A 825 -4.70 -1.83 -36.17
CA LEU A 825 -4.62 -2.09 -34.73
C LEU A 825 -4.96 -3.53 -34.32
N ASN A 826 -5.42 -4.37 -35.23
CA ASN A 826 -5.70 -5.78 -35.02
C ASN A 826 -5.32 -6.59 -36.26
N SER A 827 -4.03 -6.58 -36.59
CA SER A 827 -3.51 -7.17 -37.84
C SER A 827 -2.93 -8.59 -37.67
N GLN A 828 -2.83 -9.11 -36.43
CA GLN A 828 -2.11 -10.34 -36.11
C GLN A 828 -2.63 -11.56 -36.88
N LEU A 829 -3.90 -11.92 -36.74
CA LEU A 829 -4.50 -13.09 -37.40
C LEU A 829 -4.45 -13.00 -38.95
N PRO A 830 -4.85 -11.88 -39.60
CA PRO A 830 -4.73 -11.75 -41.05
C PRO A 830 -3.29 -11.81 -41.57
N THR A 831 -2.33 -11.29 -40.80
CA THR A 831 -0.92 -11.37 -41.17
C THR A 831 -0.41 -12.80 -41.14
N TYR A 832 -0.83 -13.60 -40.16
CA TYR A 832 -0.48 -15.01 -40.09
C TYR A 832 -1.02 -15.79 -41.32
N LEU A 833 -2.30 -15.58 -41.67
CA LEU A 833 -2.87 -16.19 -42.89
C LEU A 833 -2.15 -15.73 -44.15
N ALA A 834 -1.82 -14.45 -44.24
CA ALA A 834 -1.10 -13.93 -45.42
C ALA A 834 0.32 -14.50 -45.54
N ALA A 835 1.00 -14.70 -44.43
CA ALA A 835 2.31 -15.31 -44.39
C ALA A 835 2.27 -16.78 -44.82
N LEU A 836 1.37 -17.58 -44.26
CA LEU A 836 1.18 -18.97 -44.62
C LEU A 836 0.74 -19.16 -46.07
N LYS A 837 -0.07 -18.24 -46.63
CA LYS A 837 -0.44 -18.24 -48.01
C LYS A 837 0.79 -18.05 -48.95
N LYS A 838 1.72 -17.21 -48.54
CA LYS A 838 2.98 -17.00 -49.29
C LYS A 838 3.90 -18.18 -49.24
N GLU A 839 3.88 -18.96 -48.17
CA GLU A 839 4.63 -20.22 -48.02
C GLU A 839 4.04 -21.39 -48.83
N GLY A 840 2.97 -21.16 -49.59
CA GLY A 840 2.38 -22.14 -50.49
C GLY A 840 1.13 -22.80 -50.01
N ASN A 841 0.61 -22.46 -48.86
CA ASN A 841 -0.68 -22.95 -48.36
C ASN A 841 -1.83 -22.23 -49.06
N THR A 842 -2.77 -22.97 -49.62
CA THR A 842 -3.86 -22.40 -50.45
C THR A 842 -5.24 -22.50 -49.80
N ASP A 843 -5.47 -23.51 -48.97
CA ASP A 843 -6.76 -23.75 -48.35
C ASP A 843 -6.72 -23.45 -46.84
N PHE A 844 -7.56 -22.51 -46.46
CA PHE A 844 -7.70 -22.08 -45.07
C PHE A 844 -9.14 -22.28 -44.60
N PHE A 845 -9.32 -22.66 -43.33
CA PHE A 845 -10.64 -22.62 -42.70
C PHE A 845 -10.84 -21.38 -41.82
N GLY A 846 -9.76 -20.83 -41.27
CA GLY A 846 -9.86 -19.63 -40.42
C GLY A 846 -8.58 -19.23 -39.70
N ALA A 847 -8.69 -18.14 -38.94
CA ALA A 847 -7.70 -17.70 -37.99
C ALA A 847 -8.42 -17.19 -36.73
N MET A 848 -8.00 -17.66 -35.57
CA MET A 848 -8.79 -17.52 -34.37
C MET A 848 -7.95 -17.35 -33.11
N TYR A 849 -8.56 -16.71 -32.13
CA TYR A 849 -8.08 -16.65 -30.75
C TYR A 849 -8.70 -17.74 -29.90
N LEU A 850 -7.91 -18.38 -29.06
CA LEU A 850 -8.41 -19.21 -27.97
C LEU A 850 -8.09 -18.54 -26.63
N GLU A 851 -9.14 -18.17 -25.92
CA GLU A 851 -9.00 -17.57 -24.59
C GLU A 851 -8.56 -18.63 -23.58
N MET A 852 -7.50 -18.33 -22.84
CA MET A 852 -7.05 -19.05 -21.65
C MET A 852 -7.49 -18.23 -20.45
N GLY A 853 -8.80 -18.27 -20.13
CA GLY A 853 -9.39 -17.50 -19.05
C GLY A 853 -9.88 -18.39 -17.91
N GLU A 854 -10.19 -17.77 -16.78
CA GLU A 854 -10.82 -18.43 -15.66
C GLU A 854 -12.32 -18.63 -15.97
N PRO A 855 -12.81 -19.87 -16.06
CA PRO A 855 -14.22 -20.13 -16.35
C PRO A 855 -15.08 -19.93 -15.09
N VAL A 856 -15.37 -18.68 -14.74
CA VAL A 856 -16.22 -18.35 -13.59
C VAL A 856 -17.68 -18.75 -13.90
N GLN A 857 -18.22 -19.69 -13.13
CA GLN A 857 -19.58 -20.17 -13.27
C GLN A 857 -20.41 -19.86 -12.01
N SER A 858 -21.65 -19.41 -12.21
CA SER A 858 -22.55 -19.15 -11.08
C SER A 858 -23.05 -20.45 -10.47
N LEU A 859 -22.86 -20.67 -9.20
CA LEU A 859 -23.38 -21.81 -8.44
C LEU A 859 -24.91 -21.91 -8.48
N GLN A 860 -25.64 -20.83 -8.78
CA GLN A 860 -27.09 -20.82 -8.94
C GLN A 860 -27.52 -21.52 -10.24
N THR A 861 -26.71 -21.40 -11.29
CA THR A 861 -27.01 -21.98 -12.61
C THR A 861 -26.42 -23.37 -12.79
N VAL A 862 -25.32 -23.68 -12.09
CA VAL A 862 -24.55 -24.88 -12.22
C VAL A 862 -24.71 -25.76 -10.97
N LYS A 863 -25.55 -26.80 -11.06
CA LYS A 863 -25.82 -27.72 -9.93
C LYS A 863 -25.03 -29.03 -9.97
N THR A 864 -24.35 -29.32 -11.09
CA THR A 864 -23.58 -30.54 -11.28
C THR A 864 -22.30 -30.29 -12.07
N LEU A 865 -21.27 -31.10 -11.84
CA LEU A 865 -19.98 -31.01 -12.54
C LEU A 865 -20.16 -31.12 -14.08
N SER A 866 -21.04 -31.98 -14.56
CA SER A 866 -21.31 -32.14 -16.00
C SER A 866 -21.90 -30.87 -16.62
N LYS A 867 -22.77 -30.15 -15.88
CA LYS A 867 -23.29 -28.87 -16.33
C LYS A 867 -22.22 -27.78 -16.28
N ALA A 868 -21.34 -27.78 -15.26
CA ALA A 868 -20.22 -26.87 -15.18
C ALA A 868 -19.31 -27.00 -16.40
N LEU A 869 -18.92 -28.20 -16.74
CA LEU A 869 -18.08 -28.49 -17.89
C LEU A 869 -18.75 -28.08 -19.22
N ALA A 870 -20.04 -28.36 -19.37
CA ALA A 870 -20.80 -27.95 -20.57
C ALA A 870 -20.88 -26.42 -20.71
N GLU A 871 -21.12 -25.70 -19.63
CA GLU A 871 -21.14 -24.23 -19.67
C GLU A 871 -19.73 -23.65 -19.88
N THR A 872 -18.70 -24.26 -19.30
CA THR A 872 -17.30 -23.90 -19.58
C THR A 872 -16.98 -24.07 -21.06
N THR A 873 -17.35 -25.20 -21.67
CA THR A 873 -17.16 -25.43 -23.12
C THR A 873 -17.86 -24.35 -23.95
N LYS A 874 -19.05 -23.89 -23.53
CA LYS A 874 -19.76 -22.82 -24.23
C LYS A 874 -19.13 -21.45 -24.06
N SER A 875 -18.54 -21.14 -22.89
CA SER A 875 -17.93 -19.84 -22.61
C SER A 875 -16.56 -19.68 -23.25
N MET A 876 -15.80 -20.75 -23.40
CA MET A 876 -14.44 -20.75 -23.97
C MET A 876 -14.46 -21.11 -25.46
N LYS A 877 -15.17 -20.32 -26.25
CA LYS A 877 -15.25 -20.51 -27.71
C LYS A 877 -14.10 -19.85 -28.43
N TYR A 878 -13.72 -20.45 -29.58
CA TYR A 878 -12.81 -19.80 -30.50
C TYR A 878 -13.44 -18.54 -31.12
N GLN A 879 -12.69 -17.46 -31.09
CA GLN A 879 -13.11 -16.15 -31.62
C GLN A 879 -12.20 -15.76 -32.78
N GLY A 880 -12.74 -15.38 -33.95
CA GLY A 880 -11.87 -15.03 -35.08
C GLY A 880 -12.57 -14.92 -36.40
N LEU A 881 -11.80 -15.15 -37.46
CA LEU A 881 -12.23 -15.15 -38.85
C LEU A 881 -12.36 -16.59 -39.36
N PHE A 882 -13.53 -16.94 -39.86
CA PHE A 882 -13.80 -18.27 -40.43
C PHE A 882 -14.30 -18.15 -41.86
N LEU A 883 -13.88 -19.08 -42.71
CA LEU A 883 -14.45 -19.23 -44.03
C LEU A 883 -15.82 -19.88 -43.99
N GLU A 884 -16.85 -19.20 -44.49
CA GLU A 884 -18.23 -19.64 -44.44
C GLU A 884 -18.43 -21.10 -44.92
N LYS A 885 -17.74 -21.47 -46.02
CA LYS A 885 -17.80 -22.82 -46.59
C LYS A 885 -17.33 -23.93 -45.65
N GLU A 886 -16.45 -23.60 -44.67
CA GLU A 886 -15.85 -24.56 -43.76
C GLU A 886 -16.52 -24.58 -42.37
N ILE A 887 -17.44 -23.64 -42.07
CA ILE A 887 -18.07 -23.53 -40.74
C ILE A 887 -18.77 -24.83 -40.35
N LYS A 888 -19.42 -25.53 -41.28
CA LYS A 888 -20.10 -26.80 -41.04
C LYS A 888 -19.16 -27.93 -40.64
N ASN A 889 -17.88 -27.80 -40.99
CA ASN A 889 -16.84 -28.80 -40.77
C ASN A 889 -16.13 -28.58 -39.44
N LEU A 890 -16.42 -27.48 -38.73
CA LEU A 890 -15.70 -27.07 -37.53
C LEU A 890 -16.23 -27.67 -36.22
N GLY A 891 -17.38 -28.36 -36.27
CA GLY A 891 -17.98 -28.99 -35.08
C GLY A 891 -18.58 -27.99 -34.06
N GLU A 892 -18.97 -28.51 -32.90
CA GLU A 892 -19.70 -27.73 -31.87
C GLU A 892 -18.85 -26.62 -31.20
N LEU A 893 -17.52 -26.74 -31.16
CA LEU A 893 -16.64 -25.79 -30.52
C LEU A 893 -16.50 -24.44 -31.22
N TYR A 894 -16.87 -24.41 -32.49
CA TYR A 894 -16.76 -23.24 -33.35
C TYR A 894 -18.13 -22.61 -33.68
N ASN A 895 -19.22 -23.24 -33.30
CA ASN A 895 -20.58 -22.80 -33.57
C ASN A 895 -21.14 -21.86 -32.47
#